data_bcee99342123512d74d4c7455345b9e3
#
_entry.id   bcee99342123512d74d4c7455345b9e3
#
_cell.length_a   1.000
_cell.length_b   1.000
_cell.length_c   1.000
_cell.angle_alpha   90.00
_cell.angle_beta   90.00
_cell.angle_gamma   90.00
#
_symmetry.space_group_name_H-M   'P 1'
#
loop_
_entity.id
_entity.type
_entity.pdbx_description
1 polymer ?
#
loop_
_entity_poly.entity_id
_entity_poly.type
_entity_poly.pdbx_seq_one_letter_code
_entity_poly.pdbx_strand_id
1 'polypeptide(L)'
;MRNPTISTAAVGLSLLLSTRSLLAQDPSGVATPPAAPEAGATGTAVAPTLTSHPDPVYPADALRDRISGTVGLEIVVDETGHVVDAKVVQPAGHGFDEAALAAVKSWSFAPARQNDAPIRATVLLSLPFEPPALSPAKAEEPPPVPAAVPPPVAQKNTETTLVLGRKPISAASSSAVRDRDFALRPIGSVQDILRVTPGLVMVQHSGGGKANQYFLRGFDADHGTDIALSIDGIPINMVSHAHGQGFSDTNFIIPETVERVELSKGTYFANQGDFATAGAVNLVTRSGFEHSSLGFGLGGSPGHGSASYRGLLIASPKWDKADAMFAAEVGRQDGPFDNPEGWDRYKLFNKLTFALTPTSSMTIGESSYSGNWHGSGQIPARAVEQGLISRFGSLDPSEGGNTARHQLFMGYKLRPAENSEVNAQAYVGTYRFNLFSNFTLYEENPDAGDEIEQIDRRTFYGGAVSYRVLHEVASVRFDTTMGSQARSDDIHEELWHASNRLQTAQIRGNNVHETLLGVYLNEEITPAPWLRANLGGRADLLSFAVDNQLATNDPAIPKSGIDAAHQFSPKASLAVTPLDRKGAQLDLYLNWGHGFHSNDVRGAFANPSVTPLTRAVGEELGARTRLWDRLDFAAAAWLLDLASETTWNGDDGTTTVGPATRRYGVELESRYELTPWLAADGAVTFTHSQFTTDHENGGGLALAPKRTWSGGLSARHELGPGVGRAGLRFYGIGDRPASDDGVLVAPGFTQFDAHLGYRQRWFDVAFDVENLLNGVFRSAQFDTVSRLRGEPGVGQPLPAGFGCGSKGRLATNPSSGAADGRFWGCEDVDFTPAYPLTLRVTATLFLD
;
A
#
# COMPACT_ATOMS: atom_id res chain seq x y z
N MET A 1 -11.02 22.77 -46.63
CA MET A 1 -11.86 21.69 -47.21
C MET A 1 -11.96 20.61 -46.17
N ARG A 2 -13.18 20.43 -45.68
CA ARG A 2 -13.73 19.32 -44.89
C ARG A 2 -12.82 18.44 -43.98
N ASN A 3 -12.91 18.72 -42.70
CA ASN A 3 -12.63 17.78 -41.59
C ASN A 3 -13.62 16.58 -41.61
N PRO A 4 -13.20 15.44 -41.14
CA PRO A 4 -14.10 14.54 -40.45
C PRO A 4 -13.80 14.45 -38.98
N THR A 5 -14.74 14.88 -38.19
CA THR A 5 -14.89 14.64 -36.73
C THR A 5 -15.00 13.14 -36.48
N ILE A 6 -14.11 12.61 -35.61
CA ILE A 6 -14.27 11.30 -35.00
C ILE A 6 -14.83 11.51 -33.61
N SER A 7 -16.06 11.05 -33.45
CA SER A 7 -16.81 11.02 -32.19
C SER A 7 -16.25 9.94 -31.27
N THR A 8 -15.77 10.32 -30.10
CA THR A 8 -15.45 9.42 -29.00
C THR A 8 -16.74 8.96 -28.31
N ALA A 9 -17.11 7.72 -28.55
CA ALA A 9 -18.17 7.04 -27.80
C ALA A 9 -17.64 6.61 -26.44
N ALA A 10 -18.13 7.24 -25.37
CA ALA A 10 -17.96 6.78 -23.99
C ALA A 10 -18.82 5.53 -23.78
N VAL A 11 -18.20 4.39 -23.53
CA VAL A 11 -18.88 3.16 -23.07
C VAL A 11 -19.02 3.25 -21.56
N GLY A 12 -20.14 3.77 -21.10
CA GLY A 12 -20.60 3.66 -19.73
C GLY A 12 -21.35 2.34 -19.55
N LEU A 13 -20.77 1.41 -18.81
CA LEU A 13 -21.44 0.17 -18.40
C LEU A 13 -22.21 0.42 -17.11
N SER A 14 -23.46 0.83 -17.20
CA SER A 14 -24.42 0.90 -16.10
C SER A 14 -25.11 -0.45 -15.95
N LEU A 15 -24.81 -1.20 -14.89
CA LEU A 15 -25.59 -2.37 -14.49
C LEU A 15 -26.80 -1.90 -13.68
N LEU A 16 -27.95 -1.81 -14.34
CA LEU A 16 -29.25 -1.73 -13.71
C LEU A 16 -29.84 -3.14 -13.60
N LEU A 17 -30.03 -3.62 -12.39
CA LEU A 17 -30.86 -4.78 -12.08
C LEU A 17 -32.33 -4.44 -12.36
N SER A 18 -32.91 -5.02 -13.37
CA SER A 18 -34.36 -5.10 -13.55
C SER A 18 -34.77 -6.54 -13.75
N THR A 19 -35.44 -7.09 -12.74
CA THR A 19 -36.24 -8.32 -12.86
C THR A 19 -37.41 -8.13 -13.78
N ARG A 20 -37.49 -8.90 -14.84
CA ARG A 20 -38.76 -9.20 -15.52
C ARG A 20 -38.72 -10.60 -16.11
N SER A 21 -39.69 -11.41 -15.65
CA SER A 21 -40.11 -12.65 -16.25
C SER A 21 -40.54 -12.46 -17.71
N LEU A 22 -40.14 -13.36 -18.59
CA LEU A 22 -40.83 -13.56 -19.86
C LEU A 22 -40.83 -15.05 -20.22
N LEU A 23 -42.05 -15.51 -20.46
CA LEU A 23 -42.48 -16.83 -20.88
C LEU A 23 -42.08 -17.14 -22.35
N ALA A 24 -41.71 -18.40 -22.54
CA ALA A 24 -41.99 -19.33 -23.62
C ALA A 24 -41.85 -18.93 -25.12
N GLN A 25 -41.12 -19.72 -25.86
CA GLN A 25 -41.67 -20.61 -26.88
C GLN A 25 -40.61 -21.53 -27.48
N ASP A 26 -40.98 -22.83 -27.50
CA ASP A 26 -40.33 -23.97 -28.17
C ASP A 26 -40.50 -23.91 -29.70
N PRO A 27 -39.74 -24.65 -30.55
CA PRO A 27 -40.24 -25.95 -30.84
C PRO A 27 -39.24 -27.13 -31.17
N SER A 28 -39.69 -28.34 -30.87
CA SER A 28 -39.50 -29.62 -31.55
C SER A 28 -38.16 -30.36 -31.31
N GLY A 29 -38.12 -31.61 -30.95
CA GLY A 29 -39.07 -32.70 -30.93
C GLY A 29 -38.33 -33.99 -30.55
N VAL A 30 -39.08 -34.98 -30.07
CA VAL A 30 -38.90 -36.40 -30.11
C VAL A 30 -38.70 -37.12 -28.74
N ALA A 31 -39.76 -37.86 -28.41
CA ALA A 31 -39.94 -39.16 -27.72
C ALA A 31 -39.90 -39.23 -26.19
N THR A 32 -41.10 -39.36 -25.67
CA THR A 32 -41.49 -39.92 -24.35
C THR A 32 -41.38 -41.45 -24.29
N PRO A 33 -41.15 -41.99 -23.10
CA PRO A 33 -42.06 -43.06 -22.58
C PRO A 33 -42.49 -42.78 -21.12
N PRO A 34 -43.35 -43.59 -20.51
CA PRO A 34 -44.69 -43.20 -20.15
C PRO A 34 -44.91 -42.87 -18.67
N ALA A 35 -46.02 -42.24 -18.41
CA ALA A 35 -46.50 -41.80 -17.10
C ALA A 35 -46.78 -42.93 -16.10
N ALA A 36 -46.50 -42.65 -14.83
CA ALA A 36 -47.14 -43.30 -13.68
C ALA A 36 -47.85 -42.24 -12.83
N PRO A 37 -48.86 -42.57 -12.05
CA PRO A 37 -50.05 -41.78 -11.89
C PRO A 37 -50.00 -40.70 -10.86
N GLU A 38 -50.86 -39.68 -11.07
CA GLU A 38 -51.20 -38.63 -10.15
C GLU A 38 -51.71 -39.15 -8.79
N ALA A 39 -51.18 -38.59 -7.68
CA ALA A 39 -51.89 -38.49 -6.44
C ALA A 39 -51.70 -37.10 -5.88
N GLY A 40 -52.75 -36.31 -5.96
CA GLY A 40 -52.79 -35.00 -5.33
C GLY A 40 -52.83 -35.09 -3.83
N ALA A 41 -52.17 -34.15 -3.21
CA ALA A 41 -52.59 -33.44 -2.00
C ALA A 41 -51.52 -32.44 -1.59
N THR A 42 -51.81 -31.15 -1.60
CA THR A 42 -51.05 -30.05 -1.02
C THR A 42 -51.09 -30.16 0.52
N GLY A 43 -50.04 -30.71 1.10
CA GLY A 43 -49.77 -30.69 2.55
C GLY A 43 -48.29 -30.41 2.78
N THR A 44 -47.96 -29.46 3.61
CA THR A 44 -46.57 -29.14 4.02
C THR A 44 -46.00 -30.38 4.76
N ALA A 45 -45.07 -31.10 4.12
CA ALA A 45 -44.33 -32.21 4.74
C ALA A 45 -43.01 -31.65 5.32
N VAL A 46 -42.74 -31.95 6.58
CA VAL A 46 -41.49 -31.63 7.28
C VAL A 46 -40.70 -32.92 7.44
N ALA A 47 -39.43 -32.93 7.01
CA ALA A 47 -38.56 -34.05 7.14
C ALA A 47 -38.14 -34.34 8.60
N PRO A 48 -37.82 -35.61 8.98
CA PRO A 48 -37.34 -35.89 10.32
C PRO A 48 -35.99 -35.25 10.59
N THR A 49 -35.81 -34.73 11.80
CA THR A 49 -34.57 -34.04 12.24
C THR A 49 -33.90 -34.86 13.33
N LEU A 50 -32.59 -35.08 13.21
CA LEU A 50 -31.77 -35.83 14.17
C LEU A 50 -31.70 -35.07 15.52
N THR A 51 -32.08 -35.76 16.62
CA THR A 51 -32.10 -35.17 17.96
C THR A 51 -31.05 -35.75 18.90
N SER A 52 -30.66 -37.03 18.70
CA SER A 52 -29.58 -37.66 19.48
C SER A 52 -28.89 -38.72 18.63
N HIS A 53 -27.55 -38.72 18.62
CA HIS A 53 -26.76 -39.66 17.85
C HIS A 53 -25.47 -40.03 18.61
N PRO A 54 -25.39 -41.14 19.32
CA PRO A 54 -24.11 -41.66 19.78
C PRO A 54 -23.17 -41.94 18.60
N ASP A 55 -21.89 -41.61 18.76
CA ASP A 55 -20.89 -41.86 17.72
C ASP A 55 -20.74 -43.36 17.44
N PRO A 56 -20.51 -43.73 16.17
CA PRO A 56 -20.27 -45.13 15.81
C PRO A 56 -18.93 -45.64 16.39
N VAL A 57 -18.92 -46.91 16.84
CA VAL A 57 -17.67 -47.52 17.32
C VAL A 57 -16.78 -47.82 16.11
N TYR A 58 -15.60 -47.24 16.12
CA TYR A 58 -14.64 -47.45 15.03
C TYR A 58 -14.14 -48.91 15.03
N PRO A 59 -14.16 -49.61 13.90
CA PRO A 59 -13.68 -51.00 13.84
C PRO A 59 -12.20 -51.07 14.19
N ALA A 60 -11.83 -52.01 15.07
CA ALA A 60 -10.48 -52.09 15.64
C ALA A 60 -9.37 -52.30 14.57
N ASP A 61 -9.66 -53.12 13.56
CA ASP A 61 -8.70 -53.37 12.47
C ASP A 61 -8.56 -52.15 11.55
N ALA A 62 -9.66 -51.47 11.22
CA ALA A 62 -9.62 -50.24 10.44
C ALA A 62 -8.94 -49.10 11.20
N LEU A 63 -9.12 -49.06 12.55
CA LEU A 63 -8.46 -48.07 13.39
C LEU A 63 -6.94 -48.31 13.46
N ARG A 64 -6.50 -49.56 13.61
CA ARG A 64 -5.07 -49.94 13.62
C ARG A 64 -4.38 -49.56 12.31
N ASP A 65 -5.06 -49.83 11.18
CA ASP A 65 -4.52 -49.61 9.85
C ASP A 65 -4.84 -48.20 9.31
N ARG A 66 -5.49 -47.34 10.15
CA ARG A 66 -5.89 -45.96 9.88
C ARG A 66 -6.69 -45.80 8.58
N ILE A 67 -7.56 -46.72 8.28
CA ILE A 67 -8.40 -46.71 7.07
C ILE A 67 -9.63 -45.84 7.35
N SER A 68 -9.91 -44.86 6.52
CA SER A 68 -11.13 -44.05 6.54
C SER A 68 -12.16 -44.59 5.54
N GLY A 69 -13.44 -44.29 5.78
CA GLY A 69 -14.50 -44.72 4.88
C GLY A 69 -15.80 -43.96 5.15
N THR A 70 -16.75 -44.03 4.19
CA THR A 70 -18.07 -43.40 4.36
C THR A 70 -19.14 -44.43 3.98
N VAL A 71 -20.04 -44.75 4.91
CA VAL A 71 -21.15 -45.69 4.72
C VAL A 71 -22.42 -44.92 4.38
N GLY A 72 -23.04 -45.27 3.25
CA GLY A 72 -24.37 -44.75 2.90
C GLY A 72 -25.47 -45.69 3.47
N LEU A 73 -26.40 -45.12 4.22
CA LEU A 73 -27.48 -45.83 4.90
C LEU A 73 -28.83 -45.28 4.44
N GLU A 74 -29.79 -46.23 4.29
CA GLU A 74 -31.22 -45.93 4.21
C GLU A 74 -31.84 -46.34 5.52
N ILE A 75 -32.43 -45.43 6.27
CA ILE A 75 -33.09 -45.71 7.56
C ILE A 75 -34.56 -45.36 7.49
N VAL A 76 -35.39 -46.07 8.25
CA VAL A 76 -36.82 -45.81 8.41
C VAL A 76 -37.07 -45.32 9.82
N VAL A 77 -37.54 -44.06 9.94
CA VAL A 77 -37.92 -43.42 11.22
C VAL A 77 -39.45 -43.55 11.39
N ASP A 78 -39.91 -44.03 12.54
CA ASP A 78 -41.32 -44.12 12.87
C ASP A 78 -41.93 -42.81 13.38
N GLU A 79 -43.22 -42.84 13.70
CA GLU A 79 -44.01 -41.70 14.16
C GLU A 79 -43.56 -41.19 15.54
N THR A 80 -42.75 -42.00 16.30
CA THR A 80 -42.20 -41.66 17.61
C THR A 80 -40.77 -41.13 17.53
N GLY A 81 -40.16 -41.15 16.32
CA GLY A 81 -38.80 -40.69 16.07
C GLY A 81 -37.71 -41.74 16.25
N HIS A 82 -38.08 -43.02 16.36
CA HIS A 82 -37.10 -44.11 16.49
C HIS A 82 -36.81 -44.77 15.13
N VAL A 83 -35.58 -45.23 14.98
CA VAL A 83 -35.17 -45.97 13.77
C VAL A 83 -35.64 -47.43 13.89
N VAL A 84 -36.62 -47.78 13.07
CA VAL A 84 -37.24 -49.10 13.05
C VAL A 84 -36.70 -50.06 12.01
N ASP A 85 -36.02 -49.50 10.98
CA ASP A 85 -35.31 -50.32 9.97
C ASP A 85 -34.08 -49.50 9.46
N ALA A 86 -33.00 -50.24 9.09
CA ALA A 86 -31.79 -49.63 8.54
C ALA A 86 -31.09 -50.62 7.62
N LYS A 87 -30.69 -50.16 6.44
CA LYS A 87 -29.90 -50.96 5.49
C LYS A 87 -28.75 -50.13 4.89
N VAL A 88 -27.64 -50.77 4.57
CA VAL A 88 -26.53 -50.17 3.84
C VAL A 88 -26.91 -50.10 2.36
N VAL A 89 -26.86 -48.92 1.77
CA VAL A 89 -27.07 -48.66 0.35
C VAL A 89 -25.76 -48.35 -0.38
N GLN A 90 -24.75 -47.90 0.35
CA GLN A 90 -23.40 -47.71 -0.16
C GLN A 90 -22.40 -48.27 0.87
N PRO A 91 -21.83 -49.47 0.67
CA PRO A 91 -20.90 -50.07 1.61
C PRO A 91 -19.51 -49.44 1.52
N ALA A 92 -18.83 -49.30 2.67
CA ALA A 92 -17.44 -48.85 2.79
C ALA A 92 -16.47 -50.01 3.08
N GLY A 93 -16.98 -51.20 3.51
CA GLY A 93 -16.17 -52.35 3.89
C GLY A 93 -15.41 -52.12 5.23
N HIS A 94 -14.38 -52.92 5.47
CA HIS A 94 -13.49 -52.82 6.65
C HIS A 94 -14.20 -52.82 8.01
N GLY A 95 -15.43 -53.40 8.10
CA GLY A 95 -16.24 -53.39 9.30
C GLY A 95 -17.02 -52.10 9.58
N PHE A 96 -16.91 -51.13 8.69
CA PHE A 96 -17.63 -49.83 8.83
C PHE A 96 -19.14 -50.00 8.63
N ASP A 97 -19.55 -50.91 7.77
CA ASP A 97 -20.94 -51.15 7.44
C ASP A 97 -21.72 -51.67 8.66
N GLU A 98 -21.16 -52.62 9.38
CA GLU A 98 -21.73 -53.20 10.62
C GLU A 98 -21.71 -52.15 11.75
N ALA A 99 -20.63 -51.38 11.87
CA ALA A 99 -20.52 -50.31 12.88
C ALA A 99 -21.56 -49.22 12.65
N ALA A 100 -21.77 -48.85 11.40
CA ALA A 100 -22.77 -47.87 11.00
C ALA A 100 -24.20 -48.34 11.29
N LEU A 101 -24.54 -49.58 10.94
CA LEU A 101 -25.83 -50.17 11.21
C LEU A 101 -26.12 -50.32 12.73
N ALA A 102 -25.09 -50.61 13.52
CA ALA A 102 -25.22 -50.70 14.98
C ALA A 102 -25.48 -49.30 15.58
N ALA A 103 -24.78 -48.27 15.10
CA ALA A 103 -24.92 -46.91 15.62
C ALA A 103 -26.30 -46.31 15.32
N VAL A 104 -26.78 -46.38 14.08
CA VAL A 104 -28.05 -45.75 13.69
C VAL A 104 -29.27 -46.32 14.36
N LYS A 105 -29.24 -47.59 14.82
CA LYS A 105 -30.33 -48.20 15.59
C LYS A 105 -30.56 -47.55 16.96
N SER A 106 -29.54 -46.86 17.48
CA SER A 106 -29.64 -46.12 18.76
C SER A 106 -29.92 -44.63 18.57
N TRP A 107 -30.07 -44.17 17.34
CA TRP A 107 -30.31 -42.76 17.06
C TRP A 107 -31.78 -42.41 17.24
N SER A 108 -32.06 -41.16 17.61
CA SER A 108 -33.40 -40.62 17.79
C SER A 108 -33.59 -39.40 16.94
N PHE A 109 -34.78 -39.27 16.39
CA PHE A 109 -35.18 -38.16 15.51
C PHE A 109 -36.45 -37.48 16.04
N ALA A 110 -36.63 -36.21 15.74
CA ALA A 110 -37.96 -35.63 15.69
C ALA A 110 -38.68 -36.22 14.47
N PRO A 111 -39.87 -36.88 14.62
CA PRO A 111 -40.50 -37.57 13.52
C PRO A 111 -40.89 -36.69 12.35
N ALA A 112 -40.91 -37.20 11.14
CA ALA A 112 -41.45 -36.46 10.00
C ALA A 112 -42.92 -36.11 10.27
N ARG A 113 -43.35 -34.99 9.75
CA ARG A 113 -44.72 -34.48 9.92
C ARG A 113 -45.36 -34.16 8.57
N GLN A 114 -46.63 -34.48 8.43
CA GLN A 114 -47.45 -34.08 7.33
C GLN A 114 -48.76 -33.49 7.88
N ASN A 115 -48.99 -32.21 7.61
CA ASN A 115 -50.10 -31.47 8.20
C ASN A 115 -50.14 -31.56 9.74
N ASP A 116 -49.00 -31.38 10.41
CA ASP A 116 -48.74 -31.49 11.85
C ASP A 116 -48.94 -32.88 12.46
N ALA A 117 -49.34 -33.91 11.71
CA ALA A 117 -49.41 -35.29 12.18
C ALA A 117 -48.07 -35.98 11.96
N PRO A 118 -47.50 -36.68 12.96
CA PRO A 118 -46.27 -37.44 12.79
C PRO A 118 -46.50 -38.60 11.82
N ILE A 119 -45.53 -38.79 10.91
CA ILE A 119 -45.60 -39.87 9.91
C ILE A 119 -44.29 -40.65 9.86
N ARG A 120 -44.38 -41.90 9.40
CA ARG A 120 -43.21 -42.72 9.12
C ARG A 120 -42.47 -42.20 7.87
N ALA A 121 -41.13 -42.06 7.93
CA ALA A 121 -40.35 -41.56 6.81
C ALA A 121 -39.06 -42.34 6.57
N THR A 122 -38.66 -42.47 5.33
CA THR A 122 -37.37 -43.08 4.93
C THR A 122 -36.35 -41.92 4.70
N VAL A 123 -35.16 -42.04 5.29
CA VAL A 123 -34.08 -41.06 5.22
C VAL A 123 -32.83 -41.77 4.67
N LEU A 124 -32.17 -41.09 3.73
CA LEU A 124 -30.84 -41.45 3.26
C LEU A 124 -29.82 -40.60 4.02
N LEU A 125 -28.81 -41.23 4.60
CA LEU A 125 -27.73 -40.53 5.29
C LEU A 125 -26.35 -41.12 4.98
N SER A 126 -25.31 -40.34 5.10
CA SER A 126 -23.91 -40.73 4.90
C SER A 126 -23.16 -40.57 6.22
N LEU A 127 -22.52 -41.65 6.67
CA LEU A 127 -21.82 -41.72 7.95
C LEU A 127 -20.32 -41.88 7.69
N PRO A 128 -19.51 -40.82 7.89
CA PRO A 128 -18.06 -40.87 7.70
C PRO A 128 -17.38 -41.48 8.92
N PHE A 129 -16.34 -42.29 8.70
CA PHE A 129 -15.39 -42.80 9.67
C PHE A 129 -14.01 -42.25 9.39
N GLU A 130 -13.48 -41.47 10.33
CA GLU A 130 -12.12 -40.89 10.27
C GLU A 130 -11.32 -41.37 11.48
N PRO A 131 -10.07 -41.88 11.32
CA PRO A 131 -9.26 -42.31 12.44
C PRO A 131 -8.84 -41.15 13.31
N PRO A 132 -8.87 -41.24 14.67
CA PRO A 132 -8.44 -40.18 15.58
C PRO A 132 -7.02 -39.74 15.30
N ALA A 133 -6.75 -38.44 15.42
CA ALA A 133 -5.41 -37.89 15.29
C ALA A 133 -4.46 -38.46 16.35
N LEU A 134 -3.21 -38.75 16.00
CA LEU A 134 -2.19 -39.23 16.93
C LEU A 134 -1.92 -38.17 18.00
N SER A 135 -2.26 -38.48 19.27
CA SER A 135 -1.87 -37.65 20.40
C SER A 135 -0.37 -37.80 20.69
N PRO A 136 0.38 -36.69 20.90
CA PRO A 136 1.74 -36.81 21.43
C PRO A 136 1.73 -37.26 22.88
N ALA A 137 2.78 -37.99 23.28
CA ALA A 137 2.92 -38.64 24.58
C ALA A 137 2.76 -37.68 25.78
N LYS A 138 2.05 -38.16 26.79
CA LYS A 138 1.66 -37.49 28.03
C LYS A 138 2.85 -36.98 28.81
N ALA A 139 2.96 -35.63 28.88
CA ALA A 139 3.76 -34.96 29.89
C ALA A 139 2.84 -34.52 31.05
N GLU A 140 3.33 -34.62 32.31
CA GLU A 140 2.61 -34.35 33.56
C GLU A 140 1.94 -32.94 33.56
N GLU A 141 0.75 -32.90 34.11
CA GLU A 141 -0.19 -31.81 34.18
C GLU A 141 0.28 -30.70 35.16
N PRO A 142 0.46 -29.48 34.77
CA PRO A 142 0.54 -28.32 35.68
C PRO A 142 -0.88 -27.83 36.03
N PRO A 143 -1.07 -27.11 37.15
CA PRO A 143 -2.39 -26.76 37.69
C PRO A 143 -3.22 -25.85 36.76
N PRO A 144 -4.56 -25.80 36.89
CA PRO A 144 -5.45 -25.22 35.90
C PRO A 144 -5.25 -23.71 35.72
N VAL A 145 -4.88 -23.35 34.50
CA VAL A 145 -4.85 -21.96 34.02
C VAL A 145 -6.29 -21.61 33.55
N PRO A 146 -6.79 -20.39 33.83
CA PRO A 146 -8.12 -19.97 33.35
C PRO A 146 -8.25 -20.12 31.83
N ALA A 147 -9.44 -20.53 31.40
CA ALA A 147 -9.80 -20.87 30.02
C ALA A 147 -9.24 -19.84 29.01
N ALA A 148 -8.38 -20.30 28.13
CA ALA A 148 -7.90 -19.53 27.01
C ALA A 148 -9.10 -19.21 26.09
N VAL A 149 -9.23 -17.92 25.75
CA VAL A 149 -10.10 -17.44 24.69
C VAL A 149 -9.80 -18.26 23.42
N PRO A 150 -10.80 -18.81 22.70
CA PRO A 150 -10.56 -19.50 21.46
C PRO A 150 -9.81 -18.53 20.51
N PRO A 151 -8.75 -19.00 19.83
CA PRO A 151 -8.08 -18.17 18.84
C PRO A 151 -9.14 -17.71 17.83
N PRO A 152 -9.04 -16.45 17.33
CA PRO A 152 -9.95 -15.99 16.29
C PRO A 152 -9.98 -17.05 15.19
N VAL A 153 -11.18 -17.43 14.79
CA VAL A 153 -11.41 -18.40 13.71
C VAL A 153 -10.52 -18.00 12.55
N ALA A 154 -9.55 -18.88 12.23
CA ALA A 154 -8.66 -18.64 11.12
C ALA A 154 -9.58 -18.50 9.89
N GLN A 155 -9.59 -17.30 9.29
CA GLN A 155 -10.20 -17.12 7.99
C GLN A 155 -9.61 -18.19 7.09
N LYS A 156 -10.46 -18.98 6.44
CA LYS A 156 -10.06 -19.85 5.35
C LYS A 156 -9.60 -18.93 4.21
N ASN A 157 -8.36 -18.49 4.31
CA ASN A 157 -7.73 -17.87 3.17
C ASN A 157 -7.53 -18.96 2.13
N THR A 158 -8.26 -18.88 1.06
CA THR A 158 -8.10 -19.74 -0.13
C THR A 158 -6.74 -19.49 -0.82
N GLU A 159 -6.02 -18.48 -0.42
CA GLU A 159 -4.61 -18.27 -0.75
C GLU A 159 -3.75 -19.18 0.15
N THR A 160 -3.64 -20.43 -0.24
CA THR A 160 -2.54 -21.27 0.26
C THR A 160 -1.26 -20.78 -0.41
N THR A 161 -0.71 -19.65 0.07
CA THR A 161 0.67 -19.31 -0.19
C THR A 161 1.51 -20.47 0.32
N LEU A 162 2.55 -20.85 -0.40
CA LEU A 162 3.52 -21.83 0.07
C LEU A 162 4.24 -21.20 1.28
N VAL A 163 3.58 -21.20 2.43
CA VAL A 163 4.13 -20.73 3.70
C VAL A 163 5.08 -21.80 4.19
N LEU A 164 6.23 -21.84 3.58
CA LEU A 164 7.39 -22.38 4.27
C LEU A 164 7.68 -21.37 5.37
N GLY A 165 7.65 -21.81 6.63
CA GLY A 165 7.94 -20.98 7.79
C GLY A 165 9.37 -20.42 7.71
N ARG A 166 9.56 -19.42 6.86
CA ARG A 166 10.86 -18.85 6.53
C ARG A 166 11.17 -17.70 7.45
N LYS A 167 12.33 -17.79 8.05
CA LYS A 167 13.00 -16.63 8.59
C LYS A 167 13.37 -15.72 7.42
N PRO A 168 13.11 -14.41 7.48
CA PRO A 168 13.54 -13.48 6.42
C PRO A 168 15.05 -13.65 6.19
N ILE A 169 15.47 -13.63 4.95
CA ILE A 169 16.88 -13.57 4.59
C ILE A 169 17.39 -12.14 4.59
N SER A 170 16.44 -11.23 4.53
CA SER A 170 16.71 -9.83 4.48
C SER A 170 17.10 -9.30 5.84
N ALA A 171 17.82 -8.22 5.78
CA ALA A 171 18.27 -7.36 6.84
C ALA A 171 17.26 -7.19 7.99
N ALA A 172 17.76 -6.76 9.10
CA ALA A 172 16.96 -6.24 10.21
C ALA A 172 15.91 -5.21 9.76
N SER A 173 16.11 -4.59 8.60
CA SER A 173 15.29 -3.57 7.99
C SER A 173 14.10 -4.06 7.15
N SER A 174 13.86 -5.37 6.98
CA SER A 174 12.63 -5.87 6.35
C SER A 174 11.55 -6.14 7.36
N SER A 175 10.35 -5.63 7.11
CA SER A 175 9.20 -5.84 7.99
C SER A 175 7.90 -5.97 7.20
N ALA A 176 6.92 -6.66 7.81
CA ALA A 176 5.55 -6.70 7.32
C ALA A 176 4.61 -6.31 8.47
N VAL A 177 3.86 -5.24 8.28
CA VAL A 177 2.85 -4.75 9.23
C VAL A 177 1.48 -5.20 8.75
N ARG A 178 0.73 -5.88 9.62
CA ARG A 178 -0.57 -6.47 9.28
C ARG A 178 -1.74 -5.61 9.77
N ASP A 179 -2.91 -5.91 9.26
CA ASP A 179 -4.18 -5.25 9.57
C ASP A 179 -4.50 -5.13 11.07
N ARG A 180 -4.15 -6.13 11.88
CA ARG A 180 -4.30 -6.08 13.34
C ARG A 180 -3.55 -4.91 13.99
N ASP A 181 -2.43 -4.50 13.38
CA ASP A 181 -1.62 -3.39 13.87
C ASP A 181 -2.19 -2.04 13.40
N PHE A 182 -2.86 -2.01 12.23
CA PHE A 182 -3.59 -0.82 11.75
C PHE A 182 -4.80 -0.51 12.62
N ALA A 183 -5.56 -1.54 13.01
CA ALA A 183 -6.80 -1.38 13.80
C ALA A 183 -6.60 -0.71 15.16
N LEU A 184 -5.36 -0.48 15.57
CA LEU A 184 -4.99 0.18 16.84
C LEU A 184 -4.48 1.62 16.62
N ARG A 185 -4.72 2.19 15.45
CA ARG A 185 -4.23 3.52 15.04
C ARG A 185 -5.35 4.29 14.35
N PRO A 186 -5.27 5.62 14.32
CA PRO A 186 -6.13 6.42 13.42
C PRO A 186 -5.94 5.95 11.98
N ILE A 187 -7.03 5.62 11.29
CA ILE A 187 -7.02 5.28 9.86
C ILE A 187 -8.10 6.11 9.17
N GLY A 188 -7.72 7.16 8.49
CA GLY A 188 -8.60 7.98 7.67
C GLY A 188 -8.12 8.08 6.23
N SER A 189 -6.86 7.71 6.01
CA SER A 189 -6.18 7.81 4.73
C SER A 189 -5.14 6.70 4.59
N VAL A 190 -4.63 6.49 3.38
CA VAL A 190 -3.53 5.54 3.15
C VAL A 190 -2.23 6.01 3.83
N GLN A 191 -2.06 7.31 4.01
CA GLN A 191 -0.92 7.87 4.72
C GLN A 191 -0.83 7.33 6.15
N ASP A 192 -1.95 7.16 6.82
CA ASP A 192 -2.01 6.60 8.18
C ASP A 192 -1.54 5.14 8.21
N ILE A 193 -1.82 4.38 7.14
CA ILE A 193 -1.30 3.02 6.99
C ILE A 193 0.21 3.04 6.72
N LEU A 194 0.68 3.90 5.84
CA LEU A 194 2.11 3.98 5.52
C LEU A 194 2.95 4.47 6.72
N ARG A 195 2.41 5.33 7.59
CA ARG A 195 3.05 5.77 8.85
C ARG A 195 3.36 4.63 9.83
N VAL A 196 2.79 3.42 9.63
CA VAL A 196 3.15 2.25 10.46
C VAL A 196 4.51 1.68 10.08
N THR A 197 5.05 2.09 8.93
CA THR A 197 6.31 1.60 8.37
C THR A 197 7.49 2.17 9.16
N PRO A 198 8.30 1.36 9.84
CA PRO A 198 9.38 1.85 10.67
C PRO A 198 10.41 2.65 9.84
N GLY A 199 10.78 3.84 10.33
CA GLY A 199 11.76 4.73 9.69
C GLY A 199 11.23 5.54 8.51
N LEU A 200 10.01 5.27 8.01
CA LEU A 200 9.33 6.09 7.01
C LEU A 200 8.60 7.24 7.68
N VAL A 201 8.94 8.48 7.33
CA VAL A 201 8.19 9.67 7.71
C VAL A 201 7.54 10.24 6.45
N MET A 202 6.30 10.64 6.57
CA MET A 202 5.53 11.23 5.49
C MET A 202 4.96 12.56 5.94
N VAL A 203 5.05 13.55 5.09
CA VAL A 203 4.45 14.86 5.30
C VAL A 203 3.56 15.24 4.11
N GLN A 204 2.53 16.01 4.41
CA GLN A 204 1.61 16.50 3.40
C GLN A 204 2.21 17.70 2.68
N HIS A 205 2.18 17.64 1.36
CA HIS A 205 2.48 18.78 0.50
C HIS A 205 1.29 19.75 0.43
N SER A 206 1.45 20.87 -0.21
CA SER A 206 0.47 21.96 -0.31
C SER A 206 -0.88 21.51 -0.91
N GLY A 207 -1.77 20.94 -0.08
CA GLY A 207 -3.08 20.47 -0.46
C GLY A 207 -3.24 18.94 -0.39
N GLY A 208 -4.38 18.49 0.13
CA GLY A 208 -4.64 17.06 0.42
C GLY A 208 -4.73 16.16 -0.80
N GLY A 209 -5.00 16.70 -1.99
CA GLY A 209 -5.12 15.95 -3.25
C GLY A 209 -3.80 15.66 -3.98
N LYS A 210 -2.68 16.23 -3.53
CA LYS A 210 -1.35 16.03 -4.11
C LYS A 210 -0.64 14.83 -3.46
N ALA A 211 0.37 14.25 -4.13
CA ALA A 211 1.24 13.24 -3.53
C ALA A 211 2.00 13.79 -2.32
N ASN A 212 2.34 12.91 -1.37
CA ASN A 212 3.09 13.28 -0.18
C ASN A 212 4.59 13.34 -0.46
N GLN A 213 5.32 14.00 0.45
CA GLN A 213 6.76 13.92 0.56
C GLN A 213 7.13 12.78 1.51
N TYR A 214 8.09 11.96 1.13
CA TYR A 214 8.52 10.77 1.85
C TYR A 214 9.97 10.88 2.31
N PHE A 215 10.24 10.51 3.56
CA PHE A 215 11.60 10.49 4.11
C PHE A 215 11.97 9.09 4.56
N LEU A 216 13.04 8.53 4.01
CA LEU A 216 13.55 7.21 4.36
C LEU A 216 15.06 7.16 4.21
N ARG A 217 15.81 6.69 5.21
CA ARG A 217 17.27 6.51 5.15
C ARG A 217 18.04 7.74 4.63
N GLY A 218 17.68 8.93 5.08
CA GLY A 218 18.34 10.16 4.67
C GLY A 218 17.99 10.66 3.27
N PHE A 219 17.07 9.98 2.59
CA PHE A 219 16.46 10.52 1.37
C PHE A 219 15.29 11.42 1.73
N ASP A 220 15.25 12.56 1.07
CA ASP A 220 14.03 13.27 0.76
C ASP A 220 13.56 12.76 -0.60
N ALA A 221 12.69 11.76 -0.59
CA ALA A 221 12.06 11.28 -1.79
C ALA A 221 10.83 12.16 -2.05
N ASP A 222 11.05 13.35 -2.57
CA ASP A 222 9.98 14.26 -2.93
C ASP A 222 9.06 13.56 -3.93
N HIS A 223 7.83 13.32 -3.49
CA HIS A 223 6.82 12.56 -4.22
C HIS A 223 7.14 11.09 -4.56
N GLY A 224 8.29 10.51 -4.16
CA GLY A 224 8.58 9.09 -4.25
C GLY A 224 9.80 8.66 -5.06
N THR A 225 10.66 9.57 -5.49
CA THR A 225 11.80 9.32 -6.41
C THR A 225 12.73 8.17 -6.02
N ASP A 226 12.96 7.91 -4.74
CA ASP A 226 13.90 6.90 -4.23
C ASP A 226 13.23 5.79 -3.41
N ILE A 227 11.91 5.76 -3.43
CA ILE A 227 11.10 4.75 -2.74
C ILE A 227 10.15 4.11 -3.74
N ALA A 228 10.36 2.83 -4.07
CA ALA A 228 9.45 2.08 -4.91
C ALA A 228 8.15 1.79 -4.16
N LEU A 229 7.05 2.43 -4.54
CA LEU A 229 5.72 2.16 -4.01
C LEU A 229 4.94 1.25 -4.96
N SER A 230 4.27 0.23 -4.42
CA SER A 230 3.43 -0.68 -5.20
C SER A 230 2.19 -1.11 -4.42
N ILE A 231 1.17 -1.53 -5.16
CA ILE A 231 -0.04 -2.17 -4.62
C ILE A 231 -0.25 -3.50 -5.32
N ASP A 232 -0.32 -4.60 -4.56
CA ASP A 232 -0.33 -5.97 -5.07
C ASP A 232 0.80 -6.24 -6.10
N GLY A 233 1.96 -5.58 -5.94
CA GLY A 233 3.11 -5.66 -6.84
C GLY A 233 3.02 -4.80 -8.11
N ILE A 234 1.93 -4.03 -8.29
CA ILE A 234 1.78 -3.09 -9.40
C ILE A 234 2.40 -1.75 -9.02
N PRO A 235 3.37 -1.21 -9.79
CA PRO A 235 4.04 0.05 -9.45
C PRO A 235 3.08 1.24 -9.38
N ILE A 236 3.23 2.06 -8.34
CA ILE A 236 2.48 3.32 -8.15
C ILE A 236 3.26 4.49 -8.75
N ASN A 237 4.59 4.50 -8.56
CA ASN A 237 5.48 5.56 -9.04
C ASN A 237 5.26 5.82 -10.54
N MET A 238 5.13 7.07 -10.91
CA MET A 238 5.11 7.52 -12.31
C MET A 238 6.55 7.85 -12.71
N VAL A 239 7.02 7.24 -13.78
CA VAL A 239 8.34 7.52 -14.37
C VAL A 239 8.44 9.00 -14.77
N SER A 240 8.96 9.45 -15.88
CA SER A 240 8.89 10.88 -16.23
C SER A 240 7.49 11.45 -15.91
N HIS A 241 7.41 12.60 -15.24
CA HIS A 241 6.12 13.19 -14.82
C HIS A 241 6.22 14.72 -14.81
N ALA A 242 5.11 15.39 -15.16
CA ALA A 242 5.04 16.85 -15.22
C ALA A 242 5.40 17.56 -13.89
N HIS A 243 5.34 16.88 -12.76
CA HIS A 243 5.67 17.40 -11.43
C HIS A 243 6.88 16.72 -10.78
N GLY A 244 7.74 16.08 -11.55
CA GLY A 244 8.94 15.36 -11.09
C GLY A 244 8.83 13.85 -11.21
N GLN A 245 9.91 13.21 -11.62
CA GLN A 245 10.00 11.77 -11.79
C GLN A 245 9.70 11.02 -10.49
N GLY A 246 9.18 9.81 -10.60
CA GLY A 246 8.86 8.97 -9.46
C GLY A 246 7.58 9.34 -8.72
N PHE A 247 6.80 10.31 -9.21
CA PHE A 247 5.59 10.80 -8.56
C PHE A 247 4.65 9.68 -8.11
N SER A 248 4.40 9.58 -6.79
CA SER A 248 3.69 8.48 -6.15
C SER A 248 2.44 8.96 -5.41
N ASP A 249 1.39 9.24 -6.16
CA ASP A 249 0.08 9.53 -5.58
C ASP A 249 -0.57 8.25 -5.07
N THR A 250 -0.75 8.14 -3.76
CA THR A 250 -1.43 7.02 -3.09
C THR A 250 -2.89 7.31 -2.73
N ASN A 251 -3.40 8.48 -3.09
CA ASN A 251 -4.76 8.92 -2.73
C ASN A 251 -5.87 8.05 -3.33
N PHE A 252 -5.60 7.28 -4.39
CA PHE A 252 -6.56 6.36 -4.99
C PHE A 252 -6.87 5.12 -4.13
N ILE A 253 -6.08 4.83 -3.11
CA ILE A 253 -6.21 3.63 -2.27
C ILE A 253 -7.29 3.86 -1.23
N ILE A 254 -8.16 2.86 -1.04
CA ILE A 254 -9.11 2.78 0.08
C ILE A 254 -8.41 2.04 1.22
N PRO A 255 -8.13 2.70 2.37
CA PRO A 255 -7.27 2.13 3.42
C PRO A 255 -7.71 0.76 3.92
N GLU A 256 -9.02 0.55 4.10
CA GLU A 256 -9.59 -0.69 4.64
C GLU A 256 -9.34 -1.90 3.73
N THR A 257 -9.13 -1.67 2.42
CA THR A 257 -8.82 -2.75 1.47
C THR A 257 -7.42 -3.31 1.64
N VAL A 258 -6.52 -2.61 2.34
CA VAL A 258 -5.16 -3.07 2.61
C VAL A 258 -5.14 -4.11 3.72
N GLU A 259 -4.52 -5.26 3.48
CA GLU A 259 -4.31 -6.33 4.45
C GLU A 259 -2.99 -6.18 5.20
N ARG A 260 -1.92 -5.84 4.48
CA ARG A 260 -0.58 -5.66 5.04
C ARG A 260 0.26 -4.71 4.21
N VAL A 261 1.25 -4.14 4.85
CA VAL A 261 2.33 -3.36 4.24
C VAL A 261 3.61 -4.17 4.34
N GLU A 262 4.25 -4.41 3.22
CA GLU A 262 5.56 -5.06 3.13
C GLU A 262 6.62 -4.00 2.86
N LEU A 263 7.61 -3.90 3.75
CA LEU A 263 8.72 -2.96 3.64
C LEU A 263 10.00 -3.73 3.35
N SER A 264 10.77 -3.26 2.39
CA SER A 264 12.13 -3.70 2.11
C SER A 264 13.02 -2.48 1.96
N LYS A 265 13.99 -2.28 2.88
CA LYS A 265 14.90 -1.13 2.83
C LYS A 265 16.21 -1.51 2.16
N GLY A 266 16.77 -0.59 1.37
CA GLY A 266 18.02 -0.76 0.65
C GLY A 266 17.89 -1.54 -0.65
N THR A 267 19.01 -1.77 -1.32
CA THR A 267 19.13 -2.27 -2.70
C THR A 267 19.36 -3.78 -2.81
N TYR A 268 18.97 -4.58 -1.81
CA TYR A 268 19.43 -5.97 -1.64
C TYR A 268 18.55 -7.04 -2.31
N PHE A 269 17.41 -6.67 -2.87
CA PHE A 269 16.39 -7.60 -3.37
C PHE A 269 16.37 -7.64 -4.89
N ALA A 270 16.55 -8.82 -5.49
CA ALA A 270 16.64 -8.96 -6.93
C ALA A 270 15.31 -8.66 -7.67
N ASN A 271 14.18 -8.88 -7.03
CA ASN A 271 12.88 -8.55 -7.59
C ASN A 271 12.52 -7.05 -7.50
N GLN A 272 13.32 -6.25 -6.78
CA GLN A 272 13.14 -4.80 -6.69
C GLN A 272 13.89 -4.13 -7.85
N GLY A 273 13.19 -3.29 -8.60
CA GLY A 273 13.72 -2.56 -9.76
C GLY A 273 13.80 -1.07 -9.50
N ASP A 274 13.16 -0.31 -10.40
CA ASP A 274 13.19 1.14 -10.41
C ASP A 274 12.68 1.76 -9.10
N PHE A 275 13.26 2.89 -8.72
CA PHE A 275 13.00 3.68 -7.49
C PHE A 275 13.30 2.96 -6.17
N ALA A 276 13.81 1.73 -6.17
CA ALA A 276 14.12 0.98 -4.95
C ALA A 276 15.54 1.25 -4.44
N THR A 277 15.93 2.51 -4.32
CA THR A 277 17.26 2.93 -3.81
C THR A 277 17.27 3.02 -2.29
N ALA A 278 16.41 3.83 -1.68
CA ALA A 278 16.22 3.84 -0.22
C ALA A 278 15.47 2.60 0.27
N GLY A 279 14.51 2.13 -0.54
CA GLY A 279 13.72 0.94 -0.25
C GLY A 279 12.48 0.79 -1.11
N ALA A 280 11.68 -0.22 -0.79
CA ALA A 280 10.42 -0.49 -1.46
C ALA A 280 9.30 -0.76 -0.45
N VAL A 281 8.10 -0.29 -0.73
CA VAL A 281 6.88 -0.53 0.06
C VAL A 281 5.81 -1.11 -0.85
N ASN A 282 5.34 -2.31 -0.51
CA ASN A 282 4.25 -2.97 -1.21
C ASN A 282 3.02 -3.04 -0.32
N LEU A 283 1.93 -2.44 -0.76
CA LEU A 283 0.63 -2.53 -0.12
C LEU A 283 -0.10 -3.75 -0.69
N VAL A 284 -0.38 -4.73 0.15
CA VAL A 284 -1.09 -5.94 -0.29
C VAL A 284 -2.54 -5.82 0.11
N THR A 285 -3.45 -5.96 -0.86
CA THR A 285 -4.88 -5.84 -0.63
C THR A 285 -5.51 -7.17 -0.25
N ARG A 286 -6.63 -7.09 0.47
CA ARG A 286 -7.44 -8.25 0.86
C ARG A 286 -8.05 -8.95 -0.35
N SER A 287 -8.32 -10.22 -0.25
CA SER A 287 -9.16 -10.95 -1.22
C SER A 287 -10.66 -10.76 -0.96
N GLY A 288 -11.04 -10.45 0.29
CA GLY A 288 -12.42 -10.24 0.72
C GLY A 288 -12.50 -9.88 2.19
N PHE A 289 -13.71 -9.65 2.69
CA PHE A 289 -14.03 -9.37 4.08
C PHE A 289 -14.94 -10.46 4.64
N GLU A 290 -14.95 -10.60 5.95
CA GLU A 290 -15.87 -11.51 6.65
C GLU A 290 -17.32 -11.05 6.50
N HIS A 291 -17.56 -9.74 6.59
CA HIS A 291 -18.86 -9.09 6.48
C HIS A 291 -18.79 -7.93 5.48
N SER A 292 -19.87 -7.71 4.76
CA SER A 292 -20.10 -6.43 4.09
C SER A 292 -20.29 -5.32 5.12
N SER A 293 -19.98 -4.09 4.77
CA SER A 293 -20.05 -2.99 5.75
C SER A 293 -20.40 -1.64 5.13
N LEU A 294 -20.98 -0.76 5.95
CA LEU A 294 -21.24 0.63 5.62
C LEU A 294 -20.57 1.51 6.67
N GLY A 295 -19.62 2.33 6.26
CA GLY A 295 -18.83 3.21 7.11
C GLY A 295 -19.17 4.69 6.90
N PHE A 296 -19.18 5.45 7.99
CA PHE A 296 -19.32 6.90 7.97
C PHE A 296 -18.27 7.53 8.86
N GLY A 297 -17.60 8.56 8.37
CA GLY A 297 -16.61 9.34 9.09
C GLY A 297 -16.97 10.82 9.09
N LEU A 298 -16.82 11.46 10.25
CA LEU A 298 -16.96 12.91 10.42
C LEU A 298 -15.73 13.41 11.16
N GLY A 299 -15.16 14.53 10.74
CA GLY A 299 -14.00 15.11 11.41
C GLY A 299 -13.82 16.58 11.13
N GLY A 300 -12.81 17.15 11.76
CA GLY A 300 -12.41 18.55 11.57
C GLY A 300 -11.52 19.05 12.68
N SER A 301 -10.96 20.24 12.49
CA SER A 301 -10.08 20.92 13.46
C SER A 301 -10.88 22.00 14.20
N PRO A 302 -11.10 21.87 15.50
CA PRO A 302 -11.85 22.86 16.28
C PRO A 302 -11.26 24.25 16.17
N GLY A 303 -12.11 25.26 15.91
CA GLY A 303 -11.69 26.66 15.80
C GLY A 303 -11.22 27.11 14.41
N HIS A 304 -11.15 26.19 13.43
CA HIS A 304 -10.71 26.52 12.05
C HIS A 304 -11.84 26.40 11.01
N GLY A 305 -13.09 26.13 11.43
CA GLY A 305 -14.20 25.97 10.49
C GLY A 305 -14.07 24.78 9.52
N SER A 306 -13.07 23.93 9.75
CA SER A 306 -12.76 22.80 8.87
C SER A 306 -13.73 21.65 9.10
N ALA A 307 -14.15 21.02 8.01
CA ALA A 307 -14.98 19.83 8.05
C ALA A 307 -14.42 18.73 7.16
N SER A 308 -14.59 17.49 7.56
CA SER A 308 -14.32 16.34 6.73
C SER A 308 -15.45 15.33 6.84
N TYR A 309 -15.84 14.79 5.71
CA TYR A 309 -16.88 13.76 5.59
C TYR A 309 -16.36 12.59 4.79
N ARG A 310 -16.69 11.39 5.20
CA ARG A 310 -16.33 10.17 4.49
C ARG A 310 -17.46 9.16 4.55
N GLY A 311 -17.86 8.64 3.41
CA GLY A 311 -18.76 7.49 3.26
C GLY A 311 -18.01 6.34 2.63
N LEU A 312 -18.13 5.13 3.16
CA LEU A 312 -17.48 3.92 2.68
C LEU A 312 -18.49 2.78 2.61
N LEU A 313 -18.58 2.15 1.46
CA LEU A 313 -19.33 0.90 1.26
C LEU A 313 -18.34 -0.20 0.93
N ILE A 314 -18.43 -1.33 1.62
CA ILE A 314 -17.72 -2.57 1.29
C ILE A 314 -18.76 -3.67 1.15
N ALA A 315 -18.79 -4.32 -0.02
CA ALA A 315 -19.57 -5.53 -0.26
C ALA A 315 -18.61 -6.70 -0.53
N SER A 316 -18.74 -7.77 0.23
CA SER A 316 -17.91 -8.97 0.09
C SER A 316 -18.77 -10.22 0.08
N PRO A 317 -19.49 -10.48 -1.04
CA PRO A 317 -20.32 -11.65 -1.18
C PRO A 317 -19.47 -12.92 -1.13
N LYS A 318 -20.03 -13.99 -0.55
CA LYS A 318 -19.35 -15.26 -0.39
C LYS A 318 -19.83 -16.22 -1.49
N TRP A 319 -18.88 -16.78 -2.23
CA TRP A 319 -19.13 -17.81 -3.25
C TRP A 319 -18.20 -19.01 -3.02
N ASP A 320 -18.65 -20.20 -3.39
CA ASP A 320 -17.89 -21.44 -3.13
C ASP A 320 -16.50 -21.47 -3.80
N LYS A 321 -16.34 -20.83 -4.97
CA LYS A 321 -15.11 -20.88 -5.77
C LYS A 321 -14.54 -19.51 -6.08
N ALA A 322 -15.05 -18.46 -5.45
CA ALA A 322 -14.57 -17.12 -5.68
C ALA A 322 -14.68 -16.26 -4.42
N ASP A 323 -13.65 -15.49 -4.17
CA ASP A 323 -13.66 -14.40 -3.23
C ASP A 323 -13.90 -13.09 -3.98
N ALA A 324 -14.74 -12.23 -3.44
CA ALA A 324 -15.08 -10.96 -4.04
C ALA A 324 -15.01 -9.82 -3.02
N MET A 325 -14.53 -8.68 -3.47
CA MET A 325 -14.54 -7.44 -2.73
C MET A 325 -14.89 -6.30 -3.66
N PHE A 326 -15.91 -5.52 -3.28
CA PHE A 326 -16.32 -4.28 -3.94
C PHE A 326 -16.27 -3.18 -2.89
N ALA A 327 -15.47 -2.17 -3.08
CA ALA A 327 -15.33 -1.05 -2.16
C ALA A 327 -15.55 0.27 -2.90
N ALA A 328 -16.34 1.16 -2.30
CA ALA A 328 -16.59 2.50 -2.81
C ALA A 328 -16.45 3.52 -1.69
N GLU A 329 -15.69 4.58 -1.92
CA GLU A 329 -15.49 5.69 -1.00
C GLU A 329 -15.89 7.01 -1.67
N VAL A 330 -16.61 7.83 -0.92
CA VAL A 330 -16.83 9.24 -1.22
C VAL A 330 -16.36 10.08 -0.04
N GLY A 331 -15.70 11.18 -0.30
CA GLY A 331 -15.19 12.01 0.79
C GLY A 331 -15.01 13.45 0.38
N ARG A 332 -15.08 14.34 1.38
CA ARG A 332 -14.72 15.74 1.28
C ARG A 332 -13.91 16.15 2.51
N GLN A 333 -12.93 17.00 2.31
CA GLN A 333 -12.10 17.56 3.37
C GLN A 333 -11.77 19.02 3.06
N ASP A 334 -12.08 19.90 3.99
CA ASP A 334 -11.83 21.33 3.82
C ASP A 334 -10.47 21.78 4.38
N GLY A 335 -9.83 20.98 5.27
CA GLY A 335 -8.59 21.34 5.94
C GLY A 335 -8.74 22.54 6.87
N PRO A 336 -7.66 22.98 7.55
CA PRO A 336 -7.68 24.11 8.49
C PRO A 336 -7.41 25.46 7.83
N PHE A 337 -7.36 25.53 6.51
CA PHE A 337 -6.90 26.68 5.73
C PHE A 337 -7.97 27.76 5.60
N ASP A 338 -7.51 29.03 5.54
CA ASP A 338 -8.38 30.20 5.32
C ASP A 338 -9.08 30.13 3.95
N ASN A 339 -8.37 29.58 2.94
CA ASN A 339 -8.94 29.14 1.67
C ASN A 339 -9.13 27.61 1.75
N PRO A 340 -10.34 27.11 2.00
CA PRO A 340 -10.58 25.69 2.22
C PRO A 340 -10.11 24.84 1.05
N GLU A 341 -9.44 23.71 1.33
CA GLU A 341 -9.00 22.75 0.31
C GLU A 341 -10.17 22.22 -0.52
N GLY A 342 -11.33 22.04 0.09
CA GLY A 342 -12.51 21.52 -0.59
C GLY A 342 -12.21 20.22 -1.33
N TRP A 343 -11.33 19.38 -0.78
CA TRP A 343 -10.87 18.16 -1.46
C TRP A 343 -11.98 17.14 -1.54
N ASP A 344 -12.65 17.13 -2.69
CA ASP A 344 -13.65 16.12 -3.05
C ASP A 344 -12.96 14.92 -3.68
N ARG A 345 -13.32 13.71 -3.22
CA ARG A 345 -12.72 12.47 -3.71
C ARG A 345 -13.74 11.35 -3.87
N TYR A 346 -13.56 10.58 -4.94
CA TYR A 346 -14.34 9.40 -5.29
C TYR A 346 -13.40 8.26 -5.59
N LYS A 347 -13.60 7.10 -4.94
CA LYS A 347 -12.76 5.92 -5.13
C LYS A 347 -13.62 4.68 -5.31
N LEU A 348 -13.18 3.82 -6.22
CA LEU A 348 -13.70 2.46 -6.39
C LEU A 348 -12.54 1.49 -6.35
N PHE A 349 -12.72 0.36 -5.71
CA PHE A 349 -11.79 -0.75 -5.76
C PHE A 349 -12.56 -2.06 -5.77
N ASN A 350 -12.37 -2.84 -6.83
CA ASN A 350 -13.05 -4.10 -7.03
C ASN A 350 -12.02 -5.20 -7.26
N LYS A 351 -12.16 -6.34 -6.57
CA LYS A 351 -11.25 -7.49 -6.70
C LYS A 351 -12.04 -8.79 -6.64
N LEU A 352 -11.86 -9.63 -7.65
CA LEU A 352 -12.48 -10.93 -7.78
C LEU A 352 -11.38 -11.98 -7.94
N THR A 353 -11.34 -12.98 -7.07
CA THR A 353 -10.37 -14.06 -7.14
C THR A 353 -11.09 -15.38 -7.29
N PHE A 354 -10.82 -16.08 -8.37
CA PHE A 354 -11.43 -17.35 -8.74
C PHE A 354 -10.45 -18.50 -8.51
N ALA A 355 -10.85 -19.53 -7.78
CA ALA A 355 -10.18 -20.82 -7.76
C ALA A 355 -10.54 -21.60 -9.04
N LEU A 356 -9.63 -21.61 -10.02
CA LEU A 356 -9.84 -22.30 -11.30
C LEU A 356 -9.66 -23.81 -11.16
N THR A 357 -8.63 -24.22 -10.41
CA THR A 357 -8.33 -25.60 -10.03
C THR A 357 -7.83 -25.62 -8.57
N PRO A 358 -7.63 -26.78 -7.94
CA PRO A 358 -7.01 -26.84 -6.61
C PRO A 358 -5.60 -26.21 -6.55
N THR A 359 -4.93 -26.08 -7.68
CA THR A 359 -3.55 -25.55 -7.79
C THR A 359 -3.44 -24.25 -8.55
N SER A 360 -4.54 -23.66 -9.01
CA SER A 360 -4.49 -22.40 -9.75
C SER A 360 -5.63 -21.48 -9.41
N SER A 361 -5.32 -20.19 -9.37
CA SER A 361 -6.30 -19.10 -9.18
C SER A 361 -6.06 -17.95 -10.15
N MET A 362 -7.12 -17.23 -10.45
CA MET A 362 -7.10 -16.02 -11.26
C MET A 362 -7.76 -14.88 -10.49
N THR A 363 -7.11 -13.76 -10.46
CA THR A 363 -7.62 -12.52 -9.88
C THR A 363 -7.86 -11.50 -10.99
N ILE A 364 -9.00 -10.81 -10.95
CA ILE A 364 -9.29 -9.67 -11.82
C ILE A 364 -9.72 -8.53 -10.91
N GLY A 365 -9.25 -7.34 -11.20
CA GLY A 365 -9.62 -6.19 -10.39
C GLY A 365 -9.57 -4.87 -11.15
N GLU A 366 -10.17 -3.88 -10.51
CA GLU A 366 -10.27 -2.50 -10.96
C GLU A 366 -9.98 -1.56 -9.79
N SER A 367 -9.32 -0.45 -10.09
CA SER A 367 -9.16 0.68 -9.19
C SER A 367 -9.45 1.96 -9.95
N SER A 368 -10.35 2.80 -9.41
CA SER A 368 -10.71 4.09 -9.99
C SER A 368 -10.69 5.18 -8.92
N TYR A 369 -10.14 6.32 -9.27
CA TYR A 369 -10.03 7.50 -8.41
C TYR A 369 -10.27 8.79 -9.21
N SER A 370 -10.94 9.73 -8.59
CA SER A 370 -11.03 11.11 -9.04
C SER A 370 -11.05 12.05 -7.82
N GLY A 371 -10.26 13.11 -7.86
CA GLY A 371 -10.20 14.12 -6.82
C GLY A 371 -9.97 15.52 -7.38
N ASN A 372 -10.57 16.51 -6.72
CA ASN A 372 -10.37 17.95 -7.01
C ASN A 372 -10.09 18.66 -5.70
N TRP A 373 -9.16 19.62 -5.69
CA TRP A 373 -8.79 20.37 -4.49
C TRP A 373 -8.27 21.77 -4.78
N HIS A 374 -8.25 22.61 -3.75
CA HIS A 374 -7.47 23.82 -3.68
C HIS A 374 -6.24 23.60 -2.81
N GLY A 375 -5.19 24.35 -3.05
CA GLY A 375 -3.95 24.32 -2.25
C GLY A 375 -3.77 25.63 -1.48
N SER A 376 -3.03 25.54 -0.38
CA SER A 376 -2.53 26.74 0.31
C SER A 376 -1.29 27.33 -0.38
N GLY A 377 -0.70 26.54 -1.27
CA GLY A 377 0.64 26.78 -1.75
C GLY A 377 1.73 26.47 -0.73
N GLN A 378 2.94 26.75 -1.08
CA GLN A 378 4.10 26.81 -0.18
C GLN A 378 4.26 28.25 0.28
N ILE A 379 4.11 28.48 1.60
CA ILE A 379 4.05 29.82 2.18
C ILE A 379 5.44 30.23 2.66
N PRO A 380 6.04 31.33 2.15
CA PRO A 380 7.28 31.88 2.69
C PRO A 380 7.13 32.24 4.16
N ALA A 381 8.09 31.80 4.99
CA ALA A 381 8.05 32.07 6.42
C ALA A 381 7.94 33.56 6.74
N ARG A 382 8.61 34.42 5.93
CA ARG A 382 8.56 35.84 6.08
C ARG A 382 7.18 36.45 5.86
N ALA A 383 6.33 35.87 5.01
CA ALA A 383 4.98 36.41 4.79
C ALA A 383 4.11 36.28 6.06
N VAL A 384 4.27 35.22 6.81
CA VAL A 384 3.61 35.04 8.12
C VAL A 384 4.25 35.93 9.19
N GLU A 385 5.56 36.03 9.24
CA GLU A 385 6.29 36.89 10.18
C GLU A 385 5.92 38.38 10.03
N GLN A 386 5.72 38.82 8.80
CA GLN A 386 5.30 40.22 8.49
C GLN A 386 3.80 40.44 8.70
N GLY A 387 3.04 39.39 8.97
CA GLY A 387 1.59 39.46 9.18
C GLY A 387 0.79 39.75 7.90
N LEU A 388 1.36 39.45 6.73
CA LEU A 388 0.67 39.57 5.43
C LEU A 388 -0.44 38.54 5.28
N ILE A 389 -0.21 37.34 5.79
CA ILE A 389 -1.18 36.25 5.85
C ILE A 389 -1.12 35.54 7.20
N SER A 390 -2.18 34.80 7.55
CA SER A 390 -2.14 33.84 8.64
C SER A 390 -1.25 32.65 8.28
N ARG A 391 -0.85 31.85 9.24
CA ARG A 391 -0.12 30.60 8.96
C ARG A 391 -0.93 29.59 8.14
N PHE A 392 -2.24 29.73 8.07
CA PHE A 392 -3.16 28.94 7.27
C PHE A 392 -3.69 29.69 6.05
N GLY A 393 -3.13 30.89 5.77
CA GLY A 393 -3.45 31.69 4.62
C GLY A 393 -2.89 31.10 3.31
N SER A 394 -3.26 31.72 2.20
CA SER A 394 -2.71 31.47 0.89
C SER A 394 -2.32 32.78 0.23
N LEU A 395 -1.16 32.83 -0.43
CA LEU A 395 -0.71 34.00 -1.21
C LEU A 395 -1.34 33.97 -2.61
N ASP A 396 -1.55 32.80 -3.14
CA ASP A 396 -2.28 32.56 -4.39
C ASP A 396 -3.44 31.58 -4.16
N PRO A 397 -4.67 32.06 -3.98
CA PRO A 397 -5.82 31.19 -3.73
C PRO A 397 -6.27 30.38 -4.95
N SER A 398 -5.67 30.60 -6.13
CA SER A 398 -5.95 29.81 -7.33
C SER A 398 -5.24 28.46 -7.36
N GLU A 399 -4.21 28.25 -6.52
CA GLU A 399 -3.48 27.00 -6.45
C GLU A 399 -4.37 25.79 -6.13
N GLY A 400 -3.91 24.60 -6.52
CA GLY A 400 -4.63 23.34 -6.37
C GLY A 400 -4.71 22.55 -7.67
N GLY A 401 -5.66 21.63 -7.79
CA GLY A 401 -5.69 20.83 -9.01
C GLY A 401 -6.76 19.77 -9.04
N ASN A 402 -6.59 18.85 -9.97
CA ASN A 402 -7.41 17.66 -10.09
C ASN A 402 -6.58 16.46 -10.55
N THR A 403 -6.95 15.28 -10.08
CA THR A 403 -6.31 14.01 -10.45
C THR A 403 -7.38 12.97 -10.74
N ALA A 404 -7.16 12.17 -11.78
CA ALA A 404 -7.95 10.97 -12.04
C ALA A 404 -7.04 9.81 -12.42
N ARG A 405 -7.27 8.62 -11.82
CA ARG A 405 -6.56 7.38 -12.13
C ARG A 405 -7.57 6.25 -12.27
N HIS A 406 -7.48 5.51 -13.38
CA HIS A 406 -8.29 4.32 -13.63
C HIS A 406 -7.37 3.19 -14.03
N GLN A 407 -7.53 2.02 -13.43
CA GLN A 407 -6.64 0.89 -13.65
C GLN A 407 -7.41 -0.42 -13.61
N LEU A 408 -7.16 -1.28 -14.59
CA LEU A 408 -7.58 -2.67 -14.61
C LEU A 408 -6.35 -3.55 -14.39
N PHE A 409 -6.53 -4.65 -13.67
CA PHE A 409 -5.45 -5.60 -13.43
C PHE A 409 -5.95 -7.04 -13.41
N MET A 410 -5.05 -7.94 -13.76
CA MET A 410 -5.27 -9.38 -13.73
C MET A 410 -4.04 -10.06 -13.12
N GLY A 411 -4.27 -11.04 -12.25
CA GLY A 411 -3.26 -11.91 -11.68
C GLY A 411 -3.58 -13.37 -11.96
N TYR A 412 -2.57 -14.19 -12.16
CA TYR A 412 -2.69 -15.63 -12.28
C TYR A 412 -1.64 -16.31 -11.42
N LYS A 413 -2.09 -17.27 -10.61
CA LYS A 413 -1.23 -18.04 -9.73
C LYS A 413 -1.40 -19.52 -10.07
N LEU A 414 -0.29 -20.23 -10.22
CA LEU A 414 -0.26 -21.66 -10.54
C LEU A 414 0.80 -22.36 -9.70
N ARG A 415 0.46 -23.51 -9.15
CA ARG A 415 1.39 -24.45 -8.53
C ARG A 415 1.51 -25.69 -9.40
N PRO A 416 2.51 -25.73 -10.30
CA PRO A 416 2.74 -26.88 -11.14
C PRO A 416 3.11 -28.15 -10.35
N ALA A 417 3.75 -27.97 -9.19
CA ALA A 417 4.12 -29.01 -8.24
C ALA A 417 4.08 -28.44 -6.81
N GLU A 418 4.14 -29.30 -5.80
CA GLU A 418 4.14 -28.92 -4.38
C GLU A 418 5.30 -27.97 -4.00
N ASN A 419 6.41 -28.09 -4.71
CA ASN A 419 7.64 -27.31 -4.49
C ASN A 419 7.81 -26.13 -5.47
N SER A 420 6.83 -25.83 -6.31
CA SER A 420 6.98 -24.77 -7.31
C SER A 420 5.75 -23.88 -7.44
N GLU A 421 5.97 -22.63 -7.80
CA GLU A 421 4.92 -21.62 -7.97
C GLU A 421 5.24 -20.71 -9.15
N VAL A 422 4.23 -20.46 -9.98
CA VAL A 422 4.25 -19.42 -11.02
C VAL A 422 3.29 -18.32 -10.63
N ASN A 423 3.74 -17.08 -10.64
CA ASN A 423 2.89 -15.90 -10.52
C ASN A 423 3.04 -15.08 -11.79
N ALA A 424 1.92 -14.66 -12.36
CA ALA A 424 1.87 -13.75 -13.49
C ALA A 424 0.84 -12.66 -13.21
N GLN A 425 1.15 -11.44 -13.62
CA GLN A 425 0.21 -10.32 -13.54
C GLN A 425 0.32 -9.43 -14.77
N ALA A 426 -0.77 -8.75 -15.10
CA ALA A 426 -0.84 -7.74 -16.13
C ALA A 426 -1.74 -6.60 -15.64
N TYR A 427 -1.46 -5.38 -16.11
CA TYR A 427 -2.27 -4.21 -15.79
C TYR A 427 -2.23 -3.20 -16.93
N VAL A 428 -3.30 -2.39 -16.99
CA VAL A 428 -3.40 -1.22 -17.84
C VAL A 428 -4.14 -0.13 -17.09
N GLY A 429 -3.71 1.10 -17.26
CA GLY A 429 -4.36 2.23 -16.61
C GLY A 429 -4.22 3.52 -17.40
N THR A 430 -5.05 4.48 -17.02
CA THR A 430 -4.97 5.87 -17.46
C THR A 430 -4.80 6.78 -16.27
N TYR A 431 -4.06 7.86 -16.46
CA TYR A 431 -3.83 8.88 -15.44
C TYR A 431 -3.97 10.25 -16.05
N ARG A 432 -4.55 11.17 -15.28
CA ARG A 432 -4.67 12.59 -15.61
C ARG A 432 -4.36 13.40 -14.37
N PHE A 433 -3.58 14.43 -14.55
CA PHE A 433 -3.17 15.34 -13.49
C PHE A 433 -3.09 16.75 -14.04
N ASN A 434 -3.71 17.69 -13.34
CA ASN A 434 -3.55 19.12 -13.56
C ASN A 434 -3.25 19.73 -12.22
N LEU A 435 -2.17 20.48 -12.13
CA LEU A 435 -1.74 21.18 -10.91
C LEU A 435 -1.43 22.64 -11.22
N PHE A 436 -2.05 23.54 -10.49
CA PHE A 436 -1.73 24.94 -10.44
C PHE A 436 -0.88 25.21 -9.22
N SER A 437 0.31 25.77 -9.40
CA SER A 437 1.28 26.10 -8.36
C SER A 437 1.89 27.47 -8.62
N ASN A 438 2.36 28.13 -7.55
CA ASN A 438 3.03 29.43 -7.65
C ASN A 438 4.18 29.46 -6.64
N PHE A 439 5.39 29.07 -7.07
CA PHE A 439 6.54 28.93 -6.17
C PHE A 439 7.29 30.24 -5.98
N THR A 440 7.53 30.99 -7.04
CA THR A 440 8.29 32.27 -7.05
C THR A 440 7.43 33.49 -6.74
N LEU A 441 6.09 33.29 -6.74
CA LEU A 441 5.02 34.25 -6.42
C LEU A 441 4.93 35.43 -7.39
N TYR A 442 5.79 36.43 -7.30
CA TYR A 442 5.81 37.66 -8.12
C TYR A 442 7.23 38.00 -8.57
N GLU A 443 8.12 37.04 -8.71
CA GLU A 443 9.52 37.25 -9.08
C GLU A 443 9.65 37.65 -10.55
N GLU A 444 9.04 36.83 -11.44
CA GLU A 444 9.08 37.05 -12.89
C GLU A 444 8.03 38.03 -13.35
N ASN A 445 6.78 37.88 -12.90
CA ASN A 445 5.67 38.75 -13.25
C ASN A 445 5.13 39.50 -12.04
N PRO A 446 5.61 40.75 -11.79
CA PRO A 446 5.23 41.56 -10.63
C PRO A 446 3.75 41.89 -10.52
N ASP A 447 3.01 41.85 -11.62
CA ASP A 447 1.61 42.28 -11.69
C ASP A 447 0.64 41.10 -11.62
N ALA A 448 0.85 40.05 -12.44
CA ALA A 448 -0.04 38.89 -12.57
C ALA A 448 0.31 37.73 -11.64
N GLY A 449 1.58 37.67 -11.16
CA GLY A 449 2.13 36.53 -10.45
C GLY A 449 2.67 35.44 -11.39
N ASP A 450 3.33 34.46 -10.81
CA ASP A 450 4.10 33.45 -11.53
C ASP A 450 3.40 32.09 -11.48
N GLU A 451 2.04 32.09 -11.46
CA GLU A 451 1.27 30.83 -11.45
C GLU A 451 1.60 29.99 -12.69
N ILE A 452 1.85 28.71 -12.48
CA ILE A 452 2.06 27.72 -13.53
C ILE A 452 0.97 26.65 -13.47
N GLU A 453 0.65 26.06 -14.64
CA GLU A 453 -0.14 24.85 -14.76
C GLU A 453 0.73 23.70 -15.28
N GLN A 454 0.80 22.62 -14.51
CA GLN A 454 1.45 21.36 -14.88
C GLN A 454 0.39 20.34 -15.26
N ILE A 455 0.54 19.78 -16.45
CA ILE A 455 -0.41 18.81 -17.03
C ILE A 455 0.32 17.51 -17.33
N ASP A 456 -0.25 16.39 -16.84
CA ASP A 456 0.17 15.04 -17.19
C ASP A 456 -1.04 14.22 -17.62
N ARG A 457 -0.96 13.62 -18.79
CA ARG A 457 -1.97 12.71 -19.33
C ARG A 457 -1.26 11.50 -19.87
N ARG A 458 -1.55 10.32 -19.29
CA ARG A 458 -0.88 9.12 -19.75
C ARG A 458 -1.77 7.89 -19.79
N THR A 459 -1.35 6.96 -20.61
CA THR A 459 -1.74 5.55 -20.54
C THR A 459 -0.51 4.76 -20.14
N PHE A 460 -0.64 3.89 -19.13
CA PHE A 460 0.43 3.02 -18.70
C PHE A 460 -0.06 1.57 -18.69
N TYR A 461 0.82 0.65 -19.03
CA TYR A 461 0.52 -0.78 -19.01
C TYR A 461 1.79 -1.59 -18.72
N GLY A 462 1.58 -2.79 -18.22
CA GLY A 462 2.71 -3.62 -17.87
C GLY A 462 2.31 -4.96 -17.31
N GLY A 463 3.31 -5.67 -16.85
CA GLY A 463 3.11 -6.97 -16.22
C GLY A 463 4.39 -7.52 -15.62
N ALA A 464 4.21 -8.61 -14.88
CA ALA A 464 5.29 -9.34 -14.27
C ALA A 464 5.01 -10.85 -14.36
N VAL A 465 6.05 -11.64 -14.48
CA VAL A 465 5.99 -13.08 -14.32
C VAL A 465 7.14 -13.53 -13.44
N SER A 466 6.86 -14.47 -12.54
CA SER A 466 7.90 -15.11 -11.72
C SER A 466 7.65 -16.61 -11.61
N TYR A 467 8.72 -17.35 -11.56
CA TYR A 467 8.75 -18.77 -11.26
C TYR A 467 9.66 -19.01 -10.07
N ARG A 468 9.14 -19.71 -9.07
CA ARG A 468 9.87 -20.10 -7.87
C ARG A 468 9.85 -21.60 -7.73
N VAL A 469 11.00 -22.19 -7.41
CA VAL A 469 11.12 -23.62 -7.18
C VAL A 469 12.04 -23.89 -5.99
N LEU A 470 11.60 -24.82 -5.16
CA LEU A 470 12.34 -25.33 -4.00
C LEU A 470 12.92 -26.69 -4.35
N HIS A 471 14.21 -26.87 -4.16
CA HIS A 471 14.84 -28.15 -4.36
C HIS A 471 15.95 -28.38 -3.31
N GLU A 472 16.34 -29.61 -3.16
CA GLU A 472 17.40 -30.03 -2.25
C GLU A 472 18.43 -30.86 -2.98
N VAL A 473 19.70 -30.52 -2.80
CA VAL A 473 20.84 -31.27 -3.36
C VAL A 473 21.83 -31.55 -2.24
N ALA A 474 22.09 -32.82 -1.96
CA ALA A 474 23.03 -33.26 -0.91
C ALA A 474 22.76 -32.59 0.46
N SER A 475 21.48 -32.49 0.86
CA SER A 475 21.02 -31.86 2.11
C SER A 475 21.16 -30.33 2.17
N VAL A 476 21.60 -29.69 1.09
CA VAL A 476 21.55 -28.24 0.95
C VAL A 476 20.24 -27.86 0.26
N ARG A 477 19.48 -26.94 0.90
CA ARG A 477 18.24 -26.43 0.38
C ARG A 477 18.49 -25.21 -0.51
N PHE A 478 17.86 -25.22 -1.66
CA PHE A 478 17.88 -24.14 -2.64
C PHE A 478 16.46 -23.61 -2.85
N ASP A 479 16.32 -22.30 -2.96
CA ASP A 479 15.08 -21.62 -3.35
C ASP A 479 15.39 -20.64 -4.47
N THR A 480 15.18 -21.14 -5.67
CA THR A 480 15.42 -20.40 -6.88
C THR A 480 14.18 -19.61 -7.26
N THR A 481 14.32 -18.31 -7.45
CA THR A 481 13.27 -17.44 -7.99
C THR A 481 13.82 -16.71 -9.21
N MET A 482 13.16 -16.84 -10.35
CA MET A 482 13.45 -16.08 -11.56
C MET A 482 12.19 -15.32 -12.01
N GLY A 483 12.38 -14.16 -12.63
CA GLY A 483 11.25 -13.42 -13.13
C GLY A 483 11.61 -12.31 -14.08
N SER A 484 10.57 -11.74 -14.66
CA SER A 484 10.63 -10.59 -15.54
C SER A 484 9.52 -9.61 -15.20
N GLN A 485 9.79 -8.33 -15.38
CA GLN A 485 8.86 -7.22 -15.18
C GLN A 485 8.99 -6.28 -16.36
N ALA A 486 7.86 -5.81 -16.87
CA ALA A 486 7.84 -4.81 -17.93
C ALA A 486 6.79 -3.75 -17.63
N ARG A 487 7.11 -2.50 -17.95
CA ARG A 487 6.19 -1.37 -17.90
C ARG A 487 6.43 -0.46 -19.08
N SER A 488 5.36 0.05 -19.66
CA SER A 488 5.39 1.05 -20.71
C SER A 488 4.43 2.18 -20.39
N ASP A 489 4.85 3.41 -20.62
CA ASP A 489 4.09 4.64 -20.41
C ASP A 489 4.08 5.44 -21.70
N ASP A 490 2.87 5.84 -22.15
CA ASP A 490 2.62 6.82 -23.22
C ASP A 490 2.15 8.11 -22.55
N ILE A 491 2.98 9.14 -22.56
CA ILE A 491 2.84 10.33 -21.72
C ILE A 491 2.70 11.56 -22.61
N HIS A 492 1.77 12.43 -22.29
CA HIS A 492 1.64 13.78 -22.79
C HIS A 492 1.74 14.76 -21.64
N GLU A 493 2.76 15.58 -21.65
CA GLU A 493 3.08 16.54 -20.60
C GLU A 493 3.13 17.96 -21.14
N GLU A 494 2.56 18.90 -20.37
CA GLU A 494 2.60 20.33 -20.67
C GLU A 494 2.91 21.13 -19.41
N LEU A 495 3.60 22.23 -19.58
CA LEU A 495 3.81 23.28 -18.58
C LEU A 495 3.41 24.61 -19.20
N TRP A 496 2.58 25.37 -18.49
CA TRP A 496 2.06 26.65 -18.90
C TRP A 496 2.26 27.70 -17.83
N HIS A 497 2.56 28.94 -18.22
CA HIS A 497 2.26 30.08 -17.35
C HIS A 497 0.75 30.24 -17.26
N ALA A 498 0.26 30.54 -16.08
CA ALA A 498 -1.15 30.74 -15.83
C ALA A 498 -1.39 32.02 -15.00
N SER A 499 -2.64 32.42 -14.91
CA SER A 499 -3.08 33.45 -13.98
C SER A 499 -4.55 33.19 -13.65
N ASN A 500 -4.85 32.99 -12.37
CA ASN A 500 -6.17 32.56 -11.89
C ASN A 500 -6.70 31.33 -12.68
N ARG A 501 -5.84 30.32 -12.85
CA ARG A 501 -6.08 29.06 -13.59
C ARG A 501 -6.37 29.24 -15.09
N LEU A 502 -6.04 30.39 -15.68
CA LEU A 502 -6.14 30.62 -17.10
C LEU A 502 -4.75 30.57 -17.73
N GLN A 503 -4.54 29.65 -18.65
CA GLN A 503 -3.29 29.51 -19.40
C GLN A 503 -2.99 30.80 -20.19
N THR A 504 -1.75 31.29 -20.13
CA THR A 504 -1.30 32.50 -20.80
C THR A 504 -0.23 32.21 -21.85
N ALA A 505 0.80 31.42 -21.52
CA ALA A 505 1.88 31.06 -22.44
C ALA A 505 2.36 29.64 -22.13
N GLN A 506 2.64 28.84 -23.16
CA GLN A 506 3.20 27.51 -22.99
C GLN A 506 4.71 27.57 -22.79
N ILE A 507 5.19 26.93 -21.72
CA ILE A 507 6.62 26.85 -21.36
C ILE A 507 7.22 25.56 -21.94
N ARG A 508 6.50 24.42 -21.79
CA ARG A 508 6.91 23.08 -22.23
C ARG A 508 5.75 22.34 -22.84
N GLY A 509 6.06 21.41 -23.76
CA GLY A 509 5.11 20.45 -24.29
C GLY A 509 5.86 19.27 -24.86
N ASN A 510 5.63 18.06 -24.33
CA ASN A 510 6.33 16.86 -24.76
C ASN A 510 5.36 15.67 -24.87
N ASN A 511 5.58 14.84 -25.89
CA ASN A 511 5.09 13.47 -25.91
C ASN A 511 6.28 12.58 -25.56
N VAL A 512 6.11 11.72 -24.56
CA VAL A 512 7.16 10.80 -24.10
C VAL A 512 6.63 9.38 -24.17
N HIS A 513 7.40 8.49 -24.75
CA HIS A 513 7.17 7.06 -24.69
C HIS A 513 8.35 6.42 -24.01
N GLU A 514 8.12 5.68 -22.91
CA GLU A 514 9.18 4.95 -22.22
C GLU A 514 8.74 3.54 -21.88
N THR A 515 9.69 2.59 -22.03
CA THR A 515 9.49 1.20 -21.70
C THR A 515 10.68 0.68 -20.90
N LEU A 516 10.40 0.20 -19.69
CA LEU A 516 11.38 -0.46 -18.83
C LEU A 516 11.10 -1.96 -18.81
N LEU A 517 12.11 -2.75 -19.15
CA LEU A 517 12.12 -4.22 -19.08
C LEU A 517 13.20 -4.67 -18.09
N GLY A 518 12.83 -5.41 -17.06
CA GLY A 518 13.73 -6.00 -16.08
C GLY A 518 13.63 -7.53 -16.06
N VAL A 519 14.76 -8.21 -15.96
CA VAL A 519 14.83 -9.65 -15.70
C VAL A 519 15.71 -9.90 -14.47
N TYR A 520 15.34 -10.86 -13.64
CA TYR A 520 16.07 -11.16 -12.42
C TYR A 520 16.14 -12.64 -12.10
N LEU A 521 17.20 -13.00 -11.40
CA LEU A 521 17.41 -14.32 -10.80
C LEU A 521 17.83 -14.12 -9.35
N ASN A 522 17.27 -14.92 -8.46
CA ASN A 522 17.59 -14.95 -7.04
C ASN A 522 17.71 -16.38 -6.55
N GLU A 523 18.81 -16.71 -5.91
CA GLU A 523 19.11 -18.03 -5.36
C GLU A 523 19.34 -17.94 -3.86
N GLU A 524 18.43 -18.47 -3.08
CA GLU A 524 18.60 -18.62 -1.63
C GLU A 524 19.13 -20.02 -1.31
N ILE A 525 20.30 -20.08 -0.71
CA ILE A 525 21.01 -21.31 -0.37
C ILE A 525 21.03 -21.47 1.15
N THR A 526 20.53 -22.61 1.64
CA THR A 526 20.55 -22.95 3.07
C THR A 526 21.40 -24.21 3.29
N PRO A 527 22.74 -24.07 3.45
CA PRO A 527 23.61 -25.20 3.67
C PRO A 527 23.42 -25.86 5.05
N ALA A 528 23.00 -25.08 6.04
CA ALA A 528 22.73 -25.52 7.39
C ALA A 528 21.61 -24.68 8.01
N PRO A 529 20.90 -25.16 9.05
CA PRO A 529 19.82 -24.39 9.68
C PRO A 529 20.24 -23.02 10.24
N TRP A 530 21.51 -22.86 10.57
CA TRP A 530 22.10 -21.62 11.12
C TRP A 530 22.74 -20.72 10.06
N LEU A 531 22.84 -21.14 8.79
CA LEU A 531 23.53 -20.42 7.73
C LEU A 531 22.65 -20.35 6.48
N ARG A 532 22.44 -19.14 5.96
CA ARG A 532 21.70 -18.87 4.73
C ARG A 532 22.46 -17.83 3.92
N ALA A 533 22.59 -18.06 2.62
CA ALA A 533 23.16 -17.12 1.68
C ALA A 533 22.12 -16.82 0.62
N ASN A 534 22.11 -15.60 0.12
CA ASN A 534 21.30 -15.20 -1.03
C ASN A 534 22.19 -14.54 -2.07
N LEU A 535 22.14 -15.05 -3.30
CA LEU A 535 22.84 -14.50 -4.45
C LEU A 535 21.80 -14.13 -5.50
N GLY A 536 21.85 -12.91 -5.98
CA GLY A 536 20.89 -12.41 -6.94
C GLY A 536 21.53 -11.51 -7.99
N GLY A 537 20.83 -11.34 -9.08
CA GLY A 537 21.17 -10.38 -10.12
C GLY A 537 19.93 -9.94 -10.85
N ARG A 538 19.98 -8.70 -11.33
CA ARG A 538 18.95 -8.09 -12.15
C ARG A 538 19.57 -7.32 -13.29
N ALA A 539 18.97 -7.42 -14.47
CA ALA A 539 19.33 -6.62 -15.64
C ALA A 539 18.09 -5.87 -16.12
N ASP A 540 18.24 -4.58 -16.31
CA ASP A 540 17.20 -3.66 -16.75
C ASP A 540 17.59 -2.95 -18.04
N LEU A 541 16.61 -2.77 -18.92
CA LEU A 541 16.70 -2.03 -20.18
C LEU A 541 15.58 -0.99 -20.22
N LEU A 542 15.94 0.29 -20.25
CA LEU A 542 15.05 1.40 -20.47
C LEU A 542 15.19 1.87 -21.91
N SER A 543 14.12 1.84 -22.68
CA SER A 543 14.04 2.41 -24.04
C SER A 543 13.05 3.56 -24.02
N PHE A 544 13.40 4.69 -24.59
CA PHE A 544 12.56 5.89 -24.54
C PHE A 544 12.67 6.76 -25.79
N ALA A 545 11.58 7.48 -26.05
CA ALA A 545 11.48 8.49 -27.09
C ALA A 545 10.83 9.75 -26.52
N VAL A 546 11.40 10.90 -26.81
CA VAL A 546 10.87 12.22 -26.45
C VAL A 546 10.59 12.98 -27.72
N ASP A 547 9.39 13.52 -27.87
CA ASP A 547 8.98 14.38 -28.98
C ASP A 547 8.54 15.72 -28.41
N ASN A 548 9.46 16.69 -28.48
CA ASN A 548 9.20 18.08 -28.05
C ASN A 548 8.27 18.76 -29.05
N GLN A 549 7.13 19.27 -28.55
CA GLN A 549 6.07 19.89 -29.31
C GLN A 549 6.32 21.41 -29.56
N LEU A 550 7.32 22.00 -28.90
CA LEU A 550 7.61 23.43 -29.02
C LEU A 550 8.83 23.65 -29.93
N ALA A 551 8.66 24.51 -30.91
CA ALA A 551 9.77 24.99 -31.72
C ALA A 551 10.58 26.03 -30.92
N THR A 552 11.73 25.65 -30.37
CA THR A 552 12.60 26.56 -29.61
C THR A 552 14.07 26.36 -30.03
N ASN A 553 14.84 27.42 -29.90
CA ASN A 553 16.31 27.37 -30.04
C ASN A 553 17.01 27.46 -28.67
N ASP A 554 16.26 27.44 -27.58
CA ASP A 554 16.82 27.43 -26.24
C ASP A 554 17.52 26.10 -25.96
N PRO A 555 18.85 26.11 -25.68
CA PRO A 555 19.59 24.88 -25.40
C PRO A 555 19.18 24.18 -24.09
N ALA A 556 18.56 24.88 -23.16
CA ALA A 556 18.05 24.32 -21.91
C ALA A 556 16.76 23.48 -22.12
N ILE A 557 16.07 23.69 -23.25
CA ILE A 557 14.86 22.92 -23.58
C ILE A 557 15.29 21.59 -24.22
N PRO A 558 14.81 20.44 -23.70
CA PRO A 558 15.11 19.12 -24.24
C PRO A 558 14.73 19.01 -25.72
N LYS A 559 15.60 18.42 -26.53
CA LYS A 559 15.34 18.14 -27.95
C LYS A 559 14.57 16.84 -28.09
N SER A 560 13.87 16.69 -29.22
CA SER A 560 13.32 15.39 -29.60
C SER A 560 14.44 14.37 -29.86
N GLY A 561 14.25 13.13 -29.43
CA GLY A 561 15.21 12.06 -29.62
C GLY A 561 14.70 10.70 -29.19
N ILE A 562 15.46 9.67 -29.54
CA ILE A 562 15.25 8.27 -29.16
C ILE A 562 16.56 7.74 -28.61
N ASP A 563 16.52 7.08 -27.45
CA ASP A 563 17.70 6.49 -26.82
C ASP A 563 17.32 5.27 -25.96
N ALA A 564 18.33 4.60 -25.40
CA ALA A 564 18.16 3.50 -24.47
C ALA A 564 19.29 3.46 -23.44
N ALA A 565 18.93 3.07 -22.23
CA ALA A 565 19.88 2.87 -21.13
C ALA A 565 19.74 1.47 -20.55
N HIS A 566 20.79 0.97 -19.96
CA HIS A 566 20.78 -0.34 -19.31
C HIS A 566 21.49 -0.31 -17.97
N GLN A 567 21.05 -1.17 -17.04
CA GLN A 567 21.64 -1.31 -15.72
C GLN A 567 21.74 -2.79 -15.35
N PHE A 568 22.90 -3.20 -14.81
CA PHE A 568 23.04 -4.50 -14.15
C PHE A 568 23.23 -4.31 -12.66
N SER A 569 22.46 -5.04 -11.86
CA SER A 569 22.36 -4.88 -10.41
C SER A 569 22.61 -6.22 -9.71
N PRO A 570 23.88 -6.57 -9.40
CA PRO A 570 24.22 -7.75 -8.61
C PRO A 570 23.86 -7.53 -7.12
N LYS A 571 23.54 -8.63 -6.43
CA LYS A 571 23.12 -8.60 -5.03
C LYS A 571 23.64 -9.84 -4.30
N ALA A 572 24.07 -9.64 -3.04
CA ALA A 572 24.51 -10.73 -2.18
C ALA A 572 24.09 -10.46 -0.73
N SER A 573 23.60 -11.48 -0.05
CA SER A 573 23.25 -11.42 1.36
C SER A 573 23.69 -12.68 2.08
N LEU A 574 24.11 -12.53 3.34
CA LEU A 574 24.46 -13.62 4.24
C LEU A 574 23.67 -13.44 5.53
N ALA A 575 23.04 -14.51 5.99
CA ALA A 575 22.36 -14.53 7.28
C ALA A 575 22.89 -15.70 8.13
N VAL A 576 23.30 -15.40 9.34
CA VAL A 576 23.81 -16.37 10.31
C VAL A 576 22.91 -16.34 11.53
N THR A 577 22.44 -17.50 12.00
CA THR A 577 21.63 -17.66 13.20
C THR A 577 22.46 -18.32 14.29
N PRO A 578 23.29 -17.56 15.08
CA PRO A 578 24.16 -18.13 16.09
C PRO A 578 23.39 -18.62 17.32
N LEU A 579 22.16 -18.17 17.49
CA LEU A 579 21.30 -18.56 18.60
C LEU A 579 19.88 -18.83 18.10
N ASP A 580 19.41 -20.07 18.29
CA ASP A 580 18.05 -20.48 18.03
C ASP A 580 17.60 -21.49 19.08
N ARG A 581 16.97 -21.00 20.14
CA ARG A 581 16.44 -21.81 21.23
C ARG A 581 15.10 -21.25 21.71
N LYS A 582 14.33 -22.04 22.43
CA LYS A 582 13.05 -21.59 22.99
C LYS A 582 13.21 -20.28 23.77
N GLY A 583 12.49 -19.29 23.42
CA GLY A 583 12.49 -17.97 24.05
C GLY A 583 13.69 -17.06 23.74
N ALA A 584 14.63 -17.48 22.87
CA ALA A 584 15.74 -16.63 22.43
C ALA A 584 16.22 -17.00 21.03
N GLN A 585 16.14 -16.05 20.10
CA GLN A 585 16.67 -16.17 18.76
C GLN A 585 17.50 -14.93 18.42
N LEU A 586 18.62 -15.15 17.71
CA LEU A 586 19.45 -14.08 17.18
C LEU A 586 19.83 -14.43 15.74
N ASP A 587 19.54 -13.51 14.83
CA ASP A 587 19.96 -13.56 13.43
C ASP A 587 20.87 -12.36 13.15
N LEU A 588 22.02 -12.59 12.50
CA LEU A 588 22.96 -11.59 12.04
C LEU A 588 22.92 -11.55 10.51
N TYR A 589 23.00 -10.37 9.93
CA TYR A 589 22.86 -10.16 8.48
C TYR A 589 24.02 -9.32 7.94
N LEU A 590 24.49 -9.69 6.76
CA LEU A 590 25.37 -8.89 5.94
C LEU A 590 24.78 -8.81 4.55
N ASN A 591 24.53 -7.60 4.05
CA ASN A 591 23.90 -7.37 2.75
C ASN A 591 24.76 -6.43 1.93
N TRP A 592 24.80 -6.67 0.64
CA TRP A 592 25.38 -5.82 -0.37
C TRP A 592 24.57 -5.92 -1.65
N GLY A 593 24.40 -4.80 -2.34
CA GLY A 593 23.67 -4.83 -3.61
C GLY A 593 23.65 -3.50 -4.34
N HIS A 594 23.47 -3.61 -5.65
CA HIS A 594 23.20 -2.47 -6.51
C HIS A 594 21.69 -2.29 -6.69
N GLY A 595 21.26 -1.04 -6.85
CA GLY A 595 19.92 -0.62 -7.25
C GLY A 595 20.05 0.55 -8.20
N PHE A 596 18.92 1.13 -8.57
CA PHE A 596 18.88 2.32 -9.41
C PHE A 596 17.54 3.04 -9.26
N HIS A 597 17.49 4.29 -9.67
CA HIS A 597 16.26 4.96 -10.07
C HIS A 597 16.38 5.50 -11.49
N SER A 598 15.25 5.54 -12.21
CA SER A 598 15.16 6.25 -13.47
C SER A 598 14.99 7.74 -13.22
N ASN A 599 15.68 8.55 -14.02
CA ASN A 599 15.46 9.97 -14.08
C ASN A 599 14.42 10.29 -15.16
N ASP A 600 13.94 11.53 -15.16
CA ASP A 600 13.11 12.03 -16.22
C ASP A 600 13.86 11.96 -17.57
N VAL A 601 13.34 11.16 -18.50
CA VAL A 601 14.02 10.91 -19.77
C VAL A 601 14.07 12.14 -20.68
N ARG A 602 13.28 13.19 -20.43
CA ARG A 602 13.39 14.47 -21.13
C ARG A 602 14.75 15.09 -20.91
N GLY A 603 15.28 14.96 -19.69
CA GLY A 603 16.60 15.42 -19.32
C GLY A 603 17.75 14.77 -20.10
N ALA A 604 17.57 13.56 -20.65
CA ALA A 604 18.59 12.90 -21.46
C ALA A 604 18.97 13.68 -22.75
N PHE A 605 18.03 14.46 -23.26
CA PHE A 605 18.21 15.30 -24.46
C PHE A 605 18.40 16.79 -24.12
N ALA A 606 18.56 17.15 -22.86
CA ALA A 606 18.91 18.49 -22.40
C ALA A 606 20.43 18.74 -22.48
N ASN A 607 20.85 19.98 -22.24
CA ASN A 607 22.26 20.36 -22.14
C ASN A 607 22.50 21.21 -20.86
N PRO A 608 23.19 20.66 -19.85
CA PRO A 608 23.82 19.31 -19.77
C PRO A 608 22.79 18.18 -19.72
N SER A 609 23.17 17.01 -20.25
CA SER A 609 22.29 15.84 -20.29
C SER A 609 22.23 15.13 -18.93
N VAL A 610 21.04 14.62 -18.57
CA VAL A 610 20.81 13.79 -17.38
C VAL A 610 21.00 12.32 -17.73
N THR A 611 21.70 11.58 -16.86
CA THR A 611 21.82 10.11 -17.01
C THR A 611 20.43 9.45 -16.77
N PRO A 612 19.90 8.66 -17.71
CA PRO A 612 18.55 8.10 -17.58
C PRO A 612 18.37 7.12 -16.42
N LEU A 613 19.42 6.38 -16.03
CA LEU A 613 19.41 5.42 -14.93
C LEU A 613 20.54 5.73 -13.96
N THR A 614 20.22 6.24 -12.79
CA THR A 614 21.19 6.53 -11.73
C THR A 614 21.41 5.32 -10.85
N ARG A 615 22.66 4.86 -10.78
CA ARG A 615 23.03 3.71 -9.97
C ARG A 615 23.16 4.05 -8.49
N ALA A 616 22.62 3.16 -7.64
CA ALA A 616 22.84 3.15 -6.20
C ALA A 616 23.60 1.88 -5.76
N VAL A 617 24.45 1.98 -4.75
CA VAL A 617 25.14 0.85 -4.12
C VAL A 617 24.87 0.89 -2.63
N GLY A 618 24.32 -0.19 -2.08
CA GLY A 618 23.98 -0.29 -0.67
C GLY A 618 24.76 -1.41 0.02
N GLU A 619 25.13 -1.16 1.28
CA GLU A 619 25.75 -2.10 2.20
C GLU A 619 25.03 -2.05 3.54
N GLU A 620 24.86 -3.20 4.19
CA GLU A 620 24.19 -3.26 5.48
C GLU A 620 24.75 -4.38 6.35
N LEU A 621 24.98 -4.05 7.62
CA LEU A 621 25.23 -5.00 8.69
C LEU A 621 24.06 -4.90 9.67
N GLY A 622 23.38 -6.00 9.94
CA GLY A 622 22.18 -6.00 10.78
C GLY A 622 22.13 -7.14 11.76
N ALA A 623 21.32 -6.96 12.79
CA ALA A 623 20.98 -7.98 13.75
C ALA A 623 19.49 -7.95 14.07
N ARG A 624 18.87 -9.10 14.21
CA ARG A 624 17.50 -9.24 14.70
C ARG A 624 17.48 -10.25 15.82
N THR A 625 16.82 -9.93 16.90
CA THR A 625 16.66 -10.85 18.03
C THR A 625 15.20 -10.89 18.48
N ARG A 626 14.77 -12.08 18.88
CA ARG A 626 13.52 -12.29 19.59
C ARG A 626 13.82 -12.90 20.94
N LEU A 627 13.38 -12.23 22.01
CA LEU A 627 13.63 -12.63 23.38
C LEU A 627 12.30 -12.85 24.12
N TRP A 628 12.27 -13.90 24.96
CA TRP A 628 11.12 -14.27 25.81
C TRP A 628 9.80 -14.45 25.06
N ASP A 629 9.86 -14.69 23.74
CA ASP A 629 8.72 -14.73 22.81
C ASP A 629 7.86 -13.44 22.79
N ARG A 630 8.34 -12.35 23.38
CA ARG A 630 7.61 -11.10 23.58
C ARG A 630 8.34 -9.85 23.09
N LEU A 631 9.67 -9.88 23.04
CA LEU A 631 10.49 -8.76 22.60
C LEU A 631 11.09 -9.08 21.23
N ASP A 632 10.67 -8.37 20.21
CA ASP A 632 11.35 -8.31 18.92
C ASP A 632 12.20 -7.03 18.89
N PHE A 633 13.48 -7.18 18.60
CA PHE A 633 14.41 -6.07 18.43
C PHE A 633 15.23 -6.25 17.17
N ALA A 634 15.41 -5.18 16.41
CA ALA A 634 16.23 -5.13 15.22
C ALA A 634 17.16 -3.90 15.25
N ALA A 635 18.39 -4.09 14.79
CA ALA A 635 19.37 -3.03 14.60
C ALA A 635 20.06 -3.21 13.25
N ALA A 636 20.27 -2.12 12.52
CA ALA A 636 20.99 -2.13 11.25
C ALA A 636 21.91 -0.90 11.17
N ALA A 637 23.16 -1.12 10.77
CA ALA A 637 24.06 -0.08 10.28
C ALA A 637 24.15 -0.23 8.76
N TRP A 638 24.00 0.86 8.04
CA TRP A 638 23.91 0.84 6.59
C TRP A 638 24.68 1.99 5.95
N LEU A 639 25.10 1.78 4.70
CA LEU A 639 25.72 2.76 3.83
C LEU A 639 25.07 2.66 2.44
N LEU A 640 24.86 3.80 1.80
CA LEU A 640 24.29 3.89 0.47
C LEU A 640 24.96 5.02 -0.31
N ASP A 641 25.55 4.67 -1.46
CA ASP A 641 26.13 5.59 -2.42
C ASP A 641 25.20 5.73 -3.63
N LEU A 642 24.91 6.97 -4.02
CA LEU A 642 24.16 7.31 -5.21
C LEU A 642 25.08 8.02 -6.21
N ALA A 643 25.07 7.60 -7.47
CA ALA A 643 26.01 8.05 -8.47
C ALA A 643 25.80 9.52 -8.90
N SER A 644 24.57 10.03 -8.81
CA SER A 644 24.24 11.44 -8.98
C SER A 644 22.93 11.75 -8.26
N GLU A 645 22.85 12.92 -7.65
CA GLU A 645 21.60 13.49 -7.16
C GLU A 645 20.93 14.25 -8.30
N THR A 646 19.62 14.22 -8.36
CA THR A 646 18.86 15.00 -9.35
C THR A 646 17.81 15.83 -8.63
N THR A 647 17.68 17.08 -9.02
CA THR A 647 16.69 18.00 -8.46
C THR A 647 15.74 18.45 -9.56
N TRP A 648 14.45 18.36 -9.30
CA TRP A 648 13.41 18.87 -10.17
C TRP A 648 13.17 20.36 -9.89
N ASN A 649 13.16 21.18 -10.95
CA ASN A 649 12.73 22.58 -10.89
C ASN A 649 11.30 22.68 -11.46
N GLY A 650 10.34 23.00 -10.59
CA GLY A 650 8.92 23.06 -10.95
C GLY A 650 8.57 24.19 -11.89
N ASP A 651 9.22 25.34 -11.75
CA ASP A 651 8.93 26.55 -12.55
C ASP A 651 9.36 26.41 -14.01
N ASP A 652 10.52 25.80 -14.22
CA ASP A 652 11.07 25.58 -15.56
C ASP A 652 10.66 24.25 -16.18
N GLY A 653 10.15 23.31 -15.40
CA GLY A 653 9.90 21.93 -15.82
C GLY A 653 11.18 21.22 -16.27
N THR A 654 12.30 21.43 -15.55
CA THR A 654 13.61 20.86 -15.87
C THR A 654 14.14 20.03 -14.71
N THR A 655 15.04 19.09 -15.03
CA THR A 655 15.81 18.34 -14.04
C THR A 655 17.27 18.76 -14.10
N THR A 656 17.83 19.13 -12.97
CA THR A 656 19.25 19.43 -12.84
C THR A 656 20.00 18.22 -12.25
N VAL A 657 21.24 18.00 -12.73
CA VAL A 657 22.13 16.94 -12.27
C VAL A 657 23.02 17.46 -11.16
N GLY A 658 22.89 16.91 -9.97
CA GLY A 658 23.79 17.13 -8.87
C GLY A 658 24.93 16.11 -8.80
N PRO A 659 25.92 16.33 -7.94
CA PRO A 659 27.03 15.42 -7.71
C PRO A 659 26.58 14.07 -7.10
N ALA A 660 27.49 13.12 -7.04
CA ALA A 660 27.30 11.87 -6.33
C ALA A 660 27.18 12.13 -4.80
N THR A 661 26.35 11.32 -4.16
CA THR A 661 26.06 11.44 -2.73
C THR A 661 26.32 10.15 -1.97
N ARG A 662 26.57 10.30 -0.68
CA ARG A 662 26.74 9.21 0.28
C ARG A 662 25.83 9.42 1.48
N ARG A 663 25.08 8.39 1.81
CA ARG A 663 24.24 8.33 3.01
C ARG A 663 24.65 7.14 3.86
N TYR A 664 24.76 7.31 5.16
CA TYR A 664 25.00 6.20 6.10
C TYR A 664 24.30 6.47 7.43
N GLY A 665 23.98 5.40 8.12
CA GLY A 665 23.25 5.56 9.35
C GLY A 665 23.06 4.28 10.16
N VAL A 666 22.33 4.43 11.25
CA VAL A 666 21.93 3.36 12.15
C VAL A 666 20.42 3.42 12.37
N GLU A 667 19.78 2.28 12.28
CA GLU A 667 18.36 2.09 12.57
C GLU A 667 18.20 1.13 13.73
N LEU A 668 17.30 1.47 14.65
CA LEU A 668 16.89 0.64 15.77
C LEU A 668 15.38 0.51 15.77
N GLU A 669 14.87 -0.72 15.84
CA GLU A 669 13.45 -1.02 15.87
C GLU A 669 13.17 -1.98 17.03
N SER A 670 12.08 -1.79 17.74
CA SER A 670 11.68 -2.65 18.85
C SER A 670 10.16 -2.78 18.93
N ARG A 671 9.69 -3.98 19.25
CA ARG A 671 8.32 -4.25 19.66
C ARG A 671 8.32 -5.13 20.89
N TYR A 672 7.62 -4.71 21.92
CA TYR A 672 7.52 -5.44 23.17
C TYR A 672 6.07 -5.66 23.60
N GLU A 673 5.67 -6.91 23.70
CA GLU A 673 4.39 -7.32 24.27
C GLU A 673 4.47 -7.30 25.80
N LEU A 674 4.15 -6.15 26.41
CA LEU A 674 4.17 -5.93 27.85
C LEU A 674 3.23 -6.88 28.57
N THR A 675 2.00 -7.03 28.03
CA THR A 675 0.97 -7.96 28.48
C THR A 675 0.26 -8.52 27.25
N PRO A 676 -0.61 -9.56 27.36
CA PRO A 676 -1.40 -10.05 26.23
C PRO A 676 -2.32 -9.00 25.58
N TRP A 677 -2.63 -7.91 26.31
CA TRP A 677 -3.51 -6.85 25.84
C TRP A 677 -2.82 -5.50 25.61
N LEU A 678 -1.53 -5.35 25.93
CA LEU A 678 -0.76 -4.10 25.82
C LEU A 678 0.59 -4.37 25.16
N ALA A 679 0.87 -3.67 24.07
CA ALA A 679 2.15 -3.68 23.38
C ALA A 679 2.73 -2.26 23.27
N ALA A 680 4.05 -2.16 23.27
CA ALA A 680 4.80 -0.97 22.93
C ALA A 680 5.67 -1.24 21.71
N ASP A 681 5.78 -0.26 20.81
CA ASP A 681 6.71 -0.32 19.70
C ASP A 681 7.43 1.02 19.51
N GLY A 682 8.62 0.97 18.92
CA GLY A 682 9.39 2.15 18.61
C GLY A 682 10.45 1.89 17.55
N ALA A 683 10.72 2.91 16.75
CA ALA A 683 11.79 2.93 15.77
C ALA A 683 12.50 4.28 15.80
N VAL A 684 13.81 4.27 15.63
CA VAL A 684 14.63 5.47 15.48
C VAL A 684 15.70 5.24 14.42
N THR A 685 15.88 6.23 13.56
CA THR A 685 16.93 6.26 12.53
C THR A 685 17.81 7.48 12.74
N PHE A 686 19.11 7.29 12.73
CA PHE A 686 20.12 8.34 12.67
C PHE A 686 20.83 8.24 11.33
N THR A 687 20.95 9.36 10.63
CA THR A 687 21.49 9.41 9.27
C THR A 687 22.46 10.57 9.12
N HIS A 688 23.51 10.35 8.35
CA HIS A 688 24.38 11.39 7.81
C HIS A 688 24.38 11.29 6.29
N SER A 689 24.07 12.41 5.63
CA SER A 689 23.98 12.54 4.16
C SER A 689 24.91 13.66 3.71
N GLN A 690 25.72 13.41 2.67
CA GLN A 690 26.70 14.36 2.15
C GLN A 690 26.97 14.11 0.67
N PHE A 691 27.43 15.15 -0.03
CA PHE A 691 28.06 14.98 -1.34
C PHE A 691 29.40 14.28 -1.21
N THR A 692 29.79 13.48 -2.20
CA THR A 692 31.07 12.73 -2.20
C THR A 692 32.25 13.52 -2.80
N THR A 693 31.95 14.62 -3.47
CA THR A 693 32.92 15.58 -4.01
C THR A 693 32.84 16.88 -3.26
N ASP A 694 33.96 17.65 -3.20
CA ASP A 694 33.96 19.00 -2.62
C ASP A 694 32.92 19.87 -3.37
N HIS A 695 31.84 20.16 -2.70
CA HIS A 695 30.81 21.05 -3.18
C HIS A 695 31.10 22.46 -2.66
N GLU A 696 31.01 23.48 -3.52
CA GLU A 696 31.38 24.86 -3.20
C GLU A 696 30.63 25.44 -2.00
N ASN A 697 29.52 24.79 -1.58
CA ASN A 697 28.60 25.28 -0.56
C ASN A 697 28.60 24.44 0.76
N GLY A 698 29.66 23.69 1.07
CA GLY A 698 29.84 23.12 2.42
C GLY A 698 29.36 21.68 2.61
N GLY A 699 28.89 20.97 1.59
CA GLY A 699 28.71 19.52 1.58
C GLY A 699 27.47 18.96 2.29
N GLY A 700 26.52 19.79 2.72
CA GLY A 700 25.21 19.38 3.20
C GLY A 700 24.30 18.96 2.06
N LEU A 701 23.35 18.08 2.34
CA LEU A 701 22.30 17.69 1.39
C LEU A 701 20.99 18.31 1.85
N ALA A 702 20.39 19.14 1.00
CA ALA A 702 19.13 19.80 1.31
C ALA A 702 18.05 18.79 1.67
N LEU A 703 17.22 19.12 2.65
CA LEU A 703 16.09 18.37 3.18
C LEU A 703 16.39 16.96 3.71
N ALA A 704 17.63 16.44 3.58
CA ALA A 704 18.02 15.13 4.05
C ALA A 704 17.85 15.01 5.59
N PRO A 705 16.97 14.07 6.07
CA PRO A 705 16.72 13.95 7.50
C PRO A 705 17.93 13.37 8.22
N LYS A 706 18.36 14.06 9.30
CA LYS A 706 19.44 13.56 10.17
C LYS A 706 18.94 12.54 11.19
N ARG A 707 17.68 12.60 11.56
CA ARG A 707 17.04 11.66 12.51
C ARG A 707 15.54 11.64 12.31
N THR A 708 14.99 10.44 12.37
CA THR A 708 13.56 10.19 12.39
C THR A 708 13.21 9.23 13.51
N TRP A 709 12.00 9.34 14.04
CA TRP A 709 11.52 8.45 15.10
C TRP A 709 10.02 8.23 14.99
N SER A 710 9.57 7.06 15.40
CA SER A 710 8.16 6.73 15.54
C SER A 710 7.96 5.67 16.62
N GLY A 711 6.77 5.59 17.18
CA GLY A 711 6.45 4.58 18.16
C GLY A 711 5.13 4.80 18.86
N GLY A 712 4.87 4.03 19.90
CA GLY A 712 3.71 4.22 20.76
C GLY A 712 3.30 3.02 21.57
N LEU A 713 2.12 3.15 22.16
CA LEU A 713 1.44 2.12 22.93
C LEU A 713 0.16 1.71 22.20
N SER A 714 -0.14 0.43 22.20
CA SER A 714 -1.34 -0.14 21.60
C SER A 714 -1.98 -1.14 22.57
N ALA A 715 -3.25 -0.97 22.86
CA ALA A 715 -4.00 -1.82 23.79
C ALA A 715 -5.25 -2.39 23.11
N ARG A 716 -5.53 -3.66 23.38
CA ARG A 716 -6.73 -4.36 22.95
C ARG A 716 -7.23 -5.25 24.08
N HIS A 717 -8.46 -5.03 24.51
CA HIS A 717 -9.03 -5.78 25.63
C HIS A 717 -10.52 -6.08 25.40
N GLU A 718 -10.97 -7.23 25.88
CA GLU A 718 -12.40 -7.57 25.85
C GLU A 718 -13.16 -6.69 26.84
N LEU A 719 -14.18 -6.02 26.37
CA LEU A 719 -15.06 -5.14 27.15
C LEU A 719 -16.52 -5.52 26.94
N GLY A 720 -17.06 -6.33 27.86
CA GLY A 720 -18.40 -6.89 27.72
C GLY A 720 -18.54 -7.73 26.45
N PRO A 721 -19.57 -7.45 25.61
CA PRO A 721 -19.81 -8.24 24.39
C PRO A 721 -18.92 -7.83 23.20
N GLY A 722 -17.98 -6.92 23.39
CA GLY A 722 -17.13 -6.40 22.32
C GLY A 722 -15.68 -6.27 22.73
N VAL A 723 -14.90 -5.65 21.86
CA VAL A 723 -13.45 -5.42 22.02
C VAL A 723 -13.18 -3.93 22.02
N GLY A 724 -12.65 -3.44 23.14
CA GLY A 724 -12.08 -2.10 23.26
C GLY A 724 -10.67 -2.04 22.71
N ARG A 725 -10.33 -0.95 22.04
CA ARG A 725 -9.04 -0.66 21.45
C ARG A 725 -8.58 0.73 21.85
N ALA A 726 -7.31 0.88 22.14
CA ALA A 726 -6.71 2.17 22.42
C ALA A 726 -5.31 2.22 21.82
N GLY A 727 -4.93 3.36 21.30
CA GLY A 727 -3.61 3.63 20.74
C GLY A 727 -3.14 5.02 21.12
N LEU A 728 -1.87 5.15 21.52
CA LEU A 728 -1.17 6.43 21.62
C LEU A 728 0.07 6.32 20.75
N ARG A 729 0.16 7.17 19.75
CA ARG A 729 1.23 7.12 18.74
C ARG A 729 2.01 8.42 18.73
N PHE A 730 3.28 8.34 18.35
CA PHE A 730 4.09 9.50 18.02
C PHE A 730 4.96 9.22 16.80
N TYR A 731 5.26 10.23 16.05
CA TYR A 731 6.26 10.22 14.99
C TYR A 731 6.89 11.60 14.84
N GLY A 732 8.08 11.66 14.28
CA GLY A 732 8.77 12.92 14.10
C GLY A 732 10.02 12.83 13.24
N ILE A 733 10.51 14.00 12.91
CA ILE A 733 11.72 14.25 12.13
C ILE A 733 12.50 15.38 12.80
N GLY A 734 13.82 15.30 12.82
CA GLY A 734 14.68 16.32 13.40
C GLY A 734 14.88 17.52 12.47
N ASP A 735 15.47 18.57 13.01
CA ASP A 735 15.95 19.71 12.21
C ASP A 735 16.90 19.20 11.13
N ARG A 736 16.78 19.76 9.93
CA ARG A 736 17.56 19.40 8.77
C ARG A 736 17.92 20.64 7.96
N PRO A 737 19.00 20.63 7.15
CA PRO A 737 19.27 21.72 6.22
C PRO A 737 18.09 21.86 5.26
N ALA A 738 17.65 23.07 4.98
CA ALA A 738 16.72 23.35 3.89
C ALA A 738 17.50 23.65 2.59
N SER A 739 18.66 24.30 2.70
CA SER A 739 19.58 24.61 1.59
C SER A 739 20.84 23.74 1.65
N ASP A 740 21.51 23.55 0.52
CA ASP A 740 22.74 22.73 0.40
C ASP A 740 23.93 23.32 1.18
N ASP A 741 23.98 24.64 1.39
CA ASP A 741 24.96 25.27 2.26
C ASP A 741 24.65 25.14 3.76
N GLY A 742 23.47 24.63 4.11
CA GLY A 742 23.01 24.40 5.48
C GLY A 742 22.70 25.68 6.27
N VAL A 743 22.67 26.84 5.65
CA VAL A 743 22.34 28.13 6.29
C VAL A 743 20.86 28.19 6.62
N LEU A 744 20.01 27.80 5.69
CA LEU A 744 18.59 27.68 5.93
C LEU A 744 18.27 26.35 6.58
N VAL A 745 17.46 26.38 7.63
CA VAL A 745 17.10 25.21 8.42
C VAL A 745 15.60 24.97 8.39
N ALA A 746 15.21 23.79 7.94
CA ALA A 746 13.85 23.26 8.08
C ALA A 746 13.68 22.68 9.49
N PRO A 747 12.91 23.34 10.39
CA PRO A 747 12.71 22.84 11.75
C PRO A 747 12.00 21.51 11.77
N GLY A 748 12.42 20.65 12.70
CA GLY A 748 11.82 19.36 12.95
C GLY A 748 10.53 19.44 13.76
N PHE A 749 9.86 18.30 13.92
CA PHE A 749 8.66 18.19 14.75
C PHE A 749 8.49 16.80 15.38
N THR A 750 7.62 16.73 16.36
CA THR A 750 7.05 15.48 16.88
C THR A 750 5.55 15.64 17.01
N GLN A 751 4.80 14.79 16.36
CA GLN A 751 3.35 14.73 16.46
C GLN A 751 2.92 13.56 17.33
N PHE A 752 1.89 13.76 18.14
CA PHE A 752 1.24 12.73 18.95
C PHE A 752 -0.19 12.56 18.49
N ASP A 753 -0.62 11.30 18.32
CA ASP A 753 -1.96 10.93 17.90
C ASP A 753 -2.54 9.91 18.87
N ALA A 754 -3.87 9.95 19.07
CA ALA A 754 -4.59 9.01 19.92
C ALA A 754 -5.74 8.35 19.18
N HIS A 755 -6.00 7.10 19.51
CA HIS A 755 -7.10 6.29 18.97
C HIS A 755 -7.84 5.61 20.09
N LEU A 756 -9.16 5.66 20.06
CA LEU A 756 -10.07 4.88 20.91
C LEU A 756 -11.10 4.21 20.02
N GLY A 757 -11.28 2.91 20.15
CA GLY A 757 -12.24 2.16 19.35
C GLY A 757 -12.99 1.13 20.18
N TYR A 758 -14.22 0.85 19.79
CA TYR A 758 -15.02 -0.23 20.34
C TYR A 758 -15.75 -0.96 19.22
N ARG A 759 -15.47 -2.27 19.11
CA ARG A 759 -16.04 -3.15 18.09
C ARG A 759 -16.92 -4.22 18.72
N GLN A 760 -18.11 -4.34 18.17
CA GLN A 760 -19.03 -5.43 18.41
C GLN A 760 -19.31 -6.21 17.12
N ARG A 761 -20.08 -7.29 17.22
CA ARG A 761 -20.42 -8.16 16.07
C ARG A 761 -21.00 -7.37 14.88
N TRP A 762 -21.84 -6.38 15.12
CA TRP A 762 -22.60 -5.67 14.10
C TRP A 762 -22.17 -4.20 13.90
N PHE A 763 -21.27 -3.67 14.73
CA PHE A 763 -20.76 -2.30 14.57
C PHE A 763 -19.34 -2.12 15.10
N ASP A 764 -18.68 -1.11 14.59
CA ASP A 764 -17.40 -0.58 15.07
C ASP A 764 -17.48 0.95 15.15
N VAL A 765 -17.12 1.53 16.29
CA VAL A 765 -17.03 2.98 16.45
C VAL A 765 -15.61 3.33 16.89
N ALA A 766 -15.02 4.31 16.24
CA ALA A 766 -13.69 4.82 16.56
C ALA A 766 -13.72 6.34 16.75
N PHE A 767 -12.90 6.81 17.67
CA PHE A 767 -12.60 8.21 17.92
C PHE A 767 -11.11 8.42 17.79
N ASP A 768 -10.71 9.27 16.86
CA ASP A 768 -9.34 9.59 16.55
C ASP A 768 -9.03 11.05 16.88
N VAL A 769 -7.85 11.28 17.44
CA VAL A 769 -7.30 12.60 17.70
C VAL A 769 -5.93 12.67 17.04
N GLU A 770 -5.80 13.48 16.02
CA GLU A 770 -4.52 13.78 15.38
C GLU A 770 -3.95 15.09 15.94
N ASN A 771 -2.63 15.15 16.07
CA ASN A 771 -1.92 16.26 16.72
C ASN A 771 -2.50 16.58 18.12
N LEU A 772 -2.53 15.54 18.97
CA LEU A 772 -3.15 15.57 20.32
C LEU A 772 -2.69 16.75 21.18
N LEU A 773 -1.42 17.15 21.05
CA LEU A 773 -0.85 18.25 21.83
C LEU A 773 -1.05 19.62 21.16
N ASN A 774 -1.75 19.68 20.02
CA ASN A 774 -1.95 20.87 19.21
C ASN A 774 -0.63 21.61 18.91
N GLY A 775 0.42 20.82 18.60
CA GLY A 775 1.76 21.35 18.28
C GLY A 775 1.71 22.20 17.00
N VAL A 776 2.41 23.33 17.04
CA VAL A 776 2.54 24.24 15.90
C VAL A 776 3.84 23.90 15.17
N PHE A 777 3.72 23.22 14.02
CA PHE A 777 4.88 22.85 13.19
C PHE A 777 4.56 22.95 11.71
N ARG A 778 5.61 22.85 10.89
CA ARG A 778 5.56 22.88 9.43
C ARG A 778 5.58 21.45 8.92
N SER A 779 4.72 21.11 7.97
CA SER A 779 4.66 19.79 7.33
C SER A 779 5.75 19.70 6.26
N ALA A 780 5.45 19.97 5.01
CA ALA A 780 6.46 20.10 3.96
C ALA A 780 7.19 21.44 4.09
N GLN A 781 8.48 21.45 3.75
CA GLN A 781 9.34 22.63 3.84
C GLN A 781 10.37 22.58 2.72
N PHE A 782 10.61 23.71 2.05
CA PHE A 782 11.52 23.81 0.90
C PHE A 782 12.31 25.12 0.99
N ASP A 783 13.48 25.12 0.41
CA ASP A 783 14.24 26.31 0.11
C ASP A 783 13.77 26.87 -1.23
N THR A 784 13.23 28.07 -1.24
CA THR A 784 12.69 28.69 -2.44
C THR A 784 13.10 30.17 -2.48
N VAL A 785 13.54 30.63 -3.64
CA VAL A 785 13.68 32.06 -3.95
C VAL A 785 12.31 32.55 -4.40
N SER A 786 11.80 33.56 -3.75
CA SER A 786 10.48 34.12 -4.07
C SER A 786 10.42 35.62 -3.85
N ARG A 787 9.43 36.28 -4.44
CA ARG A 787 9.14 37.69 -4.25
C ARG A 787 7.70 37.91 -3.82
N LEU A 788 7.50 38.61 -2.70
CA LEU A 788 6.16 39.01 -2.26
C LEU A 788 5.71 40.32 -2.96
N ARG A 789 4.40 40.49 -3.08
CA ARG A 789 3.81 41.73 -3.60
C ARG A 789 4.20 42.90 -2.70
N GLY A 790 4.80 43.92 -3.27
CA GLY A 790 5.31 45.11 -2.54
C GLY A 790 6.79 45.07 -2.16
N GLU A 791 7.48 43.95 -2.33
CA GLU A 791 8.95 43.89 -2.26
C GLU A 791 9.58 44.55 -3.50
N PRO A 792 10.88 44.93 -3.44
CA PRO A 792 11.56 45.54 -4.58
C PRO A 792 11.44 44.71 -5.86
N GLY A 793 11.45 45.33 -7.01
CA GLY A 793 11.50 44.62 -8.30
C GLY A 793 12.84 43.93 -8.49
N VAL A 794 12.82 42.76 -9.15
CA VAL A 794 14.02 42.00 -9.48
C VAL A 794 14.99 42.84 -10.30
N GLY A 795 16.28 42.81 -9.94
CA GLY A 795 17.34 43.65 -10.56
C GLY A 795 17.33 45.10 -10.12
N GLN A 796 16.41 45.56 -9.27
CA GLN A 796 16.38 46.92 -8.75
C GLN A 796 17.33 47.11 -7.55
N PRO A 797 17.85 48.32 -7.32
CA PRO A 797 18.67 48.61 -6.14
C PRO A 797 17.92 48.32 -4.85
N LEU A 798 18.59 47.69 -3.88
CA LEU A 798 18.02 47.41 -2.57
C LEU A 798 17.72 48.71 -1.78
N PRO A 799 16.52 48.90 -1.25
CA PRO A 799 16.22 49.96 -0.31
C PRO A 799 17.05 49.83 0.96
N ALA A 800 17.42 50.94 1.57
CA ALA A 800 18.15 50.93 2.82
C ALA A 800 17.35 50.22 3.94
N GLY A 801 17.98 49.24 4.57
CA GLY A 801 17.36 48.47 5.65
C GLY A 801 16.36 47.39 5.21
N PHE A 802 16.24 47.11 3.92
CA PHE A 802 15.46 45.99 3.45
C PHE A 802 16.09 44.64 3.85
N GLY A 803 15.26 43.67 4.25
CA GLY A 803 15.69 42.34 4.62
C GLY A 803 14.58 41.30 4.41
N CYS A 804 14.97 40.04 4.22
CA CYS A 804 14.10 38.92 3.88
C CYS A 804 13.50 38.19 5.11
N GLY A 805 13.06 38.93 6.12
CA GLY A 805 12.54 38.37 7.35
C GLY A 805 13.65 37.93 8.33
N SER A 806 13.27 37.21 9.40
CA SER A 806 14.21 36.88 10.49
C SER A 806 15.18 35.76 10.16
N LYS A 807 14.86 34.91 9.17
CA LYS A 807 15.60 33.69 8.82
C LYS A 807 15.91 33.57 7.33
N GLY A 808 15.24 34.34 6.49
CA GLY A 808 15.53 34.40 5.06
C GLY A 808 16.79 35.24 4.74
N ARG A 809 17.28 35.10 3.52
CA ARG A 809 18.42 35.86 2.99
C ARG A 809 18.12 36.42 1.60
N LEU A 810 18.87 37.44 1.20
CA LEU A 810 18.79 37.93 -0.16
C LEU A 810 19.38 36.93 -1.13
N ALA A 811 18.65 36.65 -2.19
CA ALA A 811 19.16 35.83 -3.29
C ALA A 811 20.31 36.57 -4.00
N THR A 812 21.26 35.79 -4.50
CA THR A 812 22.40 36.32 -5.29
C THR A 812 21.97 36.54 -6.74
N ASN A 813 22.72 37.37 -7.47
CA ASN A 813 22.51 37.57 -8.89
C ASN A 813 22.67 36.22 -9.64
N PRO A 814 21.64 35.70 -10.34
CA PRO A 814 21.68 34.40 -10.98
C PRO A 814 22.75 34.29 -12.08
N SER A 815 23.16 35.39 -12.68
CA SER A 815 24.20 35.39 -13.72
C SER A 815 25.63 35.38 -13.19
N SER A 816 25.87 35.90 -11.98
CA SER A 816 27.22 36.06 -11.41
C SER A 816 27.44 35.29 -10.11
N GLY A 817 26.37 34.77 -9.48
CA GLY A 817 26.41 34.13 -8.16
C GLY A 817 26.82 35.09 -7.00
N ALA A 818 26.85 36.40 -7.23
CA ALA A 818 27.34 37.35 -6.25
C ALA A 818 26.25 38.32 -5.79
N ALA A 819 26.38 38.82 -4.56
CA ALA A 819 25.58 39.94 -4.06
C ALA A 819 26.09 41.25 -4.69
N ASP A 820 25.27 41.94 -5.46
CA ASP A 820 25.62 43.14 -6.22
C ASP A 820 24.87 44.41 -5.75
N GLY A 821 24.18 44.31 -4.58
CA GLY A 821 23.41 45.44 -4.02
C GLY A 821 22.04 45.61 -4.71
N ARG A 822 21.64 44.67 -5.51
CA ARG A 822 20.31 44.58 -6.15
C ARG A 822 19.46 43.51 -5.51
N PHE A 823 18.16 43.60 -5.69
CA PHE A 823 17.20 42.58 -5.25
C PHE A 823 17.03 41.53 -6.33
N TRP A 824 17.27 40.28 -5.99
CA TRP A 824 17.12 39.10 -6.87
C TRP A 824 16.11 38.08 -6.30
N GLY A 825 15.28 38.49 -5.35
CA GLY A 825 14.37 37.68 -4.60
C GLY A 825 14.83 37.48 -3.14
N CYS A 826 13.96 36.92 -2.36
CA CYS A 826 14.27 36.45 -1.02
C CYS A 826 14.27 34.92 -0.98
N GLU A 827 15.40 34.33 -0.60
CA GLU A 827 15.54 32.92 -0.32
C GLU A 827 15.10 32.65 1.11
N ASP A 828 14.07 31.84 1.28
CA ASP A 828 13.40 31.56 2.56
C ASP A 828 12.96 30.10 2.64
N VAL A 829 12.57 29.65 3.82
CA VAL A 829 11.94 28.34 3.99
C VAL A 829 10.45 28.47 3.76
N ASP A 830 10.03 28.10 2.58
CA ASP A 830 8.62 28.00 2.21
C ASP A 830 8.02 26.72 2.76
N PHE A 831 6.80 26.77 3.28
CA PHE A 831 6.25 25.65 4.01
C PHE A 831 4.74 25.46 3.84
N THR A 832 4.30 24.23 4.02
CA THR A 832 2.90 23.89 4.29
C THR A 832 2.69 23.74 5.79
N PRO A 833 1.75 24.44 6.43
CA PRO A 833 1.47 24.27 7.84
C PRO A 833 0.88 22.88 8.10
N ALA A 834 1.33 22.24 9.17
CA ALA A 834 0.69 21.01 9.62
C ALA A 834 -0.71 21.29 10.20
N TYR A 835 -1.57 20.28 10.11
CA TYR A 835 -2.91 20.38 10.69
C TYR A 835 -2.84 20.57 12.19
N PRO A 836 -3.66 21.47 12.78
CA PRO A 836 -3.81 21.61 14.21
C PRO A 836 -4.49 20.35 14.80
N LEU A 837 -4.76 20.37 16.10
CA LEU A 837 -5.56 19.32 16.71
C LEU A 837 -6.80 19.02 15.85
N THR A 838 -6.90 17.79 15.38
CA THR A 838 -7.98 17.33 14.49
C THR A 838 -8.68 16.15 15.14
N LEU A 839 -10.01 16.20 15.17
CA LEU A 839 -10.87 15.18 15.74
C LEU A 839 -11.60 14.44 14.63
N ARG A 840 -11.73 13.12 14.75
CA ARG A 840 -12.50 12.30 13.82
C ARG A 840 -13.28 11.24 14.58
N VAL A 841 -14.53 11.05 14.18
CA VAL A 841 -15.39 9.94 14.61
C VAL A 841 -15.71 9.10 13.39
N THR A 842 -15.51 7.81 13.50
CA THR A 842 -15.88 6.85 12.46
C THR A 842 -16.82 5.81 13.03
N ALA A 843 -17.91 5.54 12.33
CA ALA A 843 -18.87 4.48 12.67
C ALA A 843 -19.00 3.53 11.48
N THR A 844 -18.86 2.24 11.71
CA THR A 844 -19.02 1.19 10.69
C THR A 844 -20.08 0.21 11.13
N LEU A 845 -21.05 -0.04 10.27
CA LEU A 845 -22.08 -1.07 10.45
C LEU A 845 -21.69 -2.29 9.61
N PHE A 846 -21.68 -3.46 10.24
CA PHE A 846 -21.47 -4.73 9.54
C PHE A 846 -22.82 -5.28 9.12
N LEU A 847 -22.90 -5.67 7.86
CA LEU A 847 -24.09 -6.21 7.21
C LEU A 847 -23.89 -7.72 7.06
N ASP A 848 -24.80 -8.53 7.57
CA ASP A 848 -24.77 -10.00 7.45
C ASP A 848 -25.49 -10.48 6.19
#